data_0e658385ed0ba791b531970a72e3cc88
#
_entry.id   0e658385ed0ba791b531970a72e3cc88
#
_cell.length_a   1.000
_cell.length_b   1.000
_cell.length_c   1.000
_cell.angle_alpha   90.00
_cell.angle_beta   90.00
_cell.angle_gamma   90.00
#
_symmetry.space_group_name_H-M   'P 1'
#
loop_
_entity.id
_entity.type
_entity.pdbx_description
1 polymer ?
#
loop_
_entity_poly.entity_id
_entity_poly.type
_entity_poly.pdbx_seq_one_letter_code
_entity_poly.pdbx_strand_id
1 'polypeptide(L)'
;MPEKSQSAAPIVRRQLSFDLTSQPWLPVLRLDGVIELVSLREVFARAHTLRRIAGDLPTQELALLRLLLAILHDAVDGPRDVADWYALWSADSLTAVAPYLDAHRDRFDLLHPTTPFFQVAELRTAKGEVFSLNRIVADVPNGEPFFSARLPAVDRLSFAEAARWVVHAHAYDTSGIKTGTLDDDRTVRGKVYPLGVGWAGSLGAVFVEGRTLRETLLLNLVAADTHGLRFADHDRPAWRHLPCSAGATPLELLVGRPSGARDLYTWQTRRLLLHYDGSGVHGVVLGYGDPLSPHNKHRQEPMTGWRRSLAQETKSGEQPIYLPKEHDGTRPLWLALSALVEGRPTDSPTPSEPASALRPRALNWISRLMAEGRLPLDMPLRLRAVGAVYGTQKSVIDDIFEDHLSLTTRLFHEQGAGHVQQAVEAVTDASAAADALGALASDLARASGSEPGPPRRALRERGVAALDGMYRAWLVRLAAADDPHKLRKHWQREACGLLLCLGDELLTNASDTAWEGRTVESVRGLLWLNSALAERWFHSRLAKALHLPAVSLPLEPPASADPAPREVALLAAHVIDSLQKSYLTGRPAAVTSLARLRNAEGGAAVRAVINNGGWSPQLNGMGSAAVNMRHAEKAVYAALSLWALHQQPRAEAMHQQSCREPALLGAAIRRLAPRIESSGPVRKRFVRLGNARTFPALIQHLRGLVALLQARNLPLDYSLLTADLYIWQQPGGRQAVRRSWGRSFHARRGTDAVPEAGWLANLHPSDDKDSS
;
A
#
# COMPACT_ATOMS: atom_id res chain seq x y z
N MET A 1 -58.25 56.72 -45.44
CA MET A 1 -56.80 56.55 -45.57
C MET A 1 -56.39 55.43 -44.60
N PRO A 2 -55.93 54.30 -45.09
CA PRO A 2 -55.54 53.20 -44.19
C PRO A 2 -54.06 53.35 -43.76
N GLU A 3 -53.83 53.19 -42.45
CA GLU A 3 -52.50 53.19 -41.85
C GLU A 3 -51.66 52.02 -42.38
N LYS A 4 -50.43 52.34 -42.74
CA LYS A 4 -49.46 51.38 -43.20
C LYS A 4 -48.96 50.58 -41.97
N SER A 5 -49.29 49.30 -41.92
CA SER A 5 -48.68 48.30 -41.07
C SER A 5 -47.17 48.26 -41.35
N GLN A 6 -46.33 48.63 -40.34
CA GLN A 6 -44.90 48.38 -40.36
C GLN A 6 -44.67 46.89 -40.10
N SER A 7 -44.19 46.24 -41.15
CA SER A 7 -43.65 44.86 -41.05
C SER A 7 -42.49 44.82 -40.09
N ALA A 8 -42.65 44.21 -38.94
CA ALA A 8 -41.54 43.87 -38.03
C ALA A 8 -40.54 42.96 -38.74
N ALA A 9 -39.30 43.43 -38.88
CA ALA A 9 -38.21 42.63 -39.38
C ALA A 9 -38.10 41.33 -38.57
N PRO A 10 -37.81 40.16 -39.17
CA PRO A 10 -37.66 38.93 -38.45
C PRO A 10 -36.47 39.08 -37.48
N ILE A 11 -36.73 38.89 -36.18
CA ILE A 11 -35.70 38.74 -35.16
C ILE A 11 -34.90 37.50 -35.55
N VAL A 12 -33.75 37.71 -36.20
CA VAL A 12 -32.74 36.66 -36.40
C VAL A 12 -32.29 36.26 -35.01
N ARG A 13 -32.87 35.19 -34.46
CA ARG A 13 -32.33 34.55 -33.25
C ARG A 13 -30.89 34.18 -33.55
N ARG A 14 -29.94 34.92 -32.99
CA ARG A 14 -28.51 34.59 -33.07
C ARG A 14 -28.38 33.19 -32.58
N GLN A 15 -28.03 32.24 -33.45
CA GLN A 15 -27.81 30.87 -33.12
C GLN A 15 -26.66 30.82 -32.10
N LEU A 16 -26.90 30.25 -30.93
CA LEU A 16 -25.87 30.08 -29.93
C LEU A 16 -24.81 29.10 -30.47
N SER A 17 -23.55 29.47 -30.30
CA SER A 17 -22.39 28.67 -30.68
C SER A 17 -21.42 28.67 -29.51
N PHE A 18 -20.78 27.54 -29.26
CA PHE A 18 -19.70 27.40 -28.26
C PHE A 18 -18.55 26.63 -28.90
N ASP A 19 -17.71 27.35 -29.61
CA ASP A 19 -16.56 26.85 -30.36
C ASP A 19 -15.41 26.48 -29.40
N LEU A 20 -15.20 25.19 -29.17
CA LEU A 20 -14.17 24.65 -28.29
C LEU A 20 -12.74 24.95 -28.73
N THR A 21 -12.54 25.33 -30.00
CA THR A 21 -11.22 25.71 -30.50
C THR A 21 -10.78 27.08 -29.97
N SER A 22 -11.73 27.98 -29.68
CA SER A 22 -11.46 29.40 -29.32
C SER A 22 -12.03 29.78 -27.95
N GLN A 23 -13.10 29.15 -27.48
CA GLN A 23 -13.68 29.43 -26.16
C GLN A 23 -12.92 28.71 -25.05
N PRO A 24 -12.74 29.34 -23.86
CA PRO A 24 -12.06 28.69 -22.73
C PRO A 24 -12.96 27.66 -22.08
N TRP A 25 -12.50 26.39 -22.02
CA TRP A 25 -13.25 25.28 -21.42
C TRP A 25 -12.41 24.19 -20.75
N LEU A 26 -11.11 24.10 -21.12
CA LEU A 26 -10.17 23.14 -20.55
C LEU A 26 -9.52 23.72 -19.30
N PRO A 27 -9.73 23.15 -18.11
CA PRO A 27 -9.03 23.56 -16.90
C PRO A 27 -7.60 23.03 -16.94
N VAL A 28 -6.64 23.94 -16.77
CA VAL A 28 -5.21 23.62 -16.75
C VAL A 28 -4.54 24.20 -15.51
N LEU A 29 -3.60 23.46 -14.96
CA LEU A 29 -2.73 23.92 -13.90
C LEU A 29 -1.48 24.53 -14.55
N ARG A 30 -1.19 25.78 -14.25
CA ARG A 30 0.04 26.44 -14.65
C ARG A 30 1.23 26.01 -13.80
N LEU A 31 2.45 26.31 -14.25
CA LEU A 31 3.68 26.04 -13.49
C LEU A 31 3.77 26.82 -12.16
N ASP A 32 3.08 27.96 -12.07
CA ASP A 32 2.98 28.79 -10.86
C ASP A 32 1.87 28.32 -9.87
N GLY A 33 1.18 27.23 -10.19
CA GLY A 33 0.14 26.65 -9.33
C GLY A 33 -1.27 27.21 -9.54
N VAL A 34 -1.47 28.16 -10.45
CA VAL A 34 -2.79 28.74 -10.76
C VAL A 34 -3.56 27.84 -11.73
N ILE A 35 -4.84 27.63 -11.46
CA ILE A 35 -5.77 26.95 -12.37
C ILE A 35 -6.50 28.01 -13.20
N GLU A 36 -6.49 27.81 -14.51
CA GLU A 36 -7.23 28.68 -15.46
C GLU A 36 -7.96 27.80 -16.50
N LEU A 37 -8.96 28.40 -17.18
CA LEU A 37 -9.60 27.78 -18.33
C LEU A 37 -8.93 28.31 -19.61
N VAL A 38 -8.63 27.37 -20.52
CA VAL A 38 -8.05 27.68 -21.83
C VAL A 38 -8.85 27.01 -22.95
N SER A 39 -8.71 27.51 -24.17
CA SER A 39 -9.26 26.90 -25.39
C SER A 39 -8.36 25.78 -25.92
N LEU A 40 -8.83 24.98 -26.91
CA LEU A 40 -7.97 24.02 -27.61
C LEU A 40 -6.75 24.64 -28.25
N ARG A 41 -6.89 25.86 -28.83
CA ARG A 41 -5.74 26.57 -29.42
C ARG A 41 -4.72 26.96 -28.35
N GLU A 42 -5.19 27.53 -27.25
CA GLU A 42 -4.31 28.00 -26.18
C GLU A 42 -3.59 26.83 -25.46
N VAL A 43 -4.27 25.71 -25.24
CA VAL A 43 -3.65 24.57 -24.57
C VAL A 43 -2.44 24.02 -25.35
N PHE A 44 -2.52 23.94 -26.67
CA PHE A 44 -1.40 23.50 -27.51
C PHE A 44 -0.32 24.58 -27.68
N ALA A 45 -0.72 25.84 -27.89
CA ALA A 45 0.22 26.95 -28.05
C ALA A 45 1.05 27.16 -26.76
N ARG A 46 0.44 27.00 -25.59
CA ARG A 46 1.03 27.27 -24.28
C ARG A 46 1.42 25.99 -23.52
N ALA A 47 1.39 24.79 -24.14
CA ALA A 47 1.64 23.51 -23.48
C ALA A 47 2.96 23.47 -22.71
N HIS A 48 3.97 24.23 -23.13
CA HIS A 48 5.28 24.33 -22.47
C HIS A 48 5.26 25.14 -21.17
N THR A 49 4.25 26.00 -20.94
CA THR A 49 4.05 26.80 -19.71
C THR A 49 3.00 26.22 -18.77
N LEU A 50 2.32 25.18 -19.21
CA LEU A 50 1.27 24.48 -18.44
C LEU A 50 1.87 23.25 -17.77
N ARG A 51 1.44 22.98 -16.52
CA ARG A 51 1.89 21.81 -15.77
C ARG A 51 1.14 20.55 -16.20
N ARG A 52 -0.20 20.61 -16.18
CA ARG A 52 -1.10 19.49 -16.51
C ARG A 52 -2.54 19.98 -16.72
N ILE A 53 -3.38 19.09 -17.21
CA ILE A 53 -4.84 19.26 -17.16
C ILE A 53 -5.29 19.17 -15.69
N ALA A 54 -6.30 19.93 -15.29
CA ALA A 54 -6.84 19.99 -13.93
C ALA A 54 -8.36 19.77 -13.95
N GLY A 55 -8.79 18.58 -14.35
CA GLY A 55 -10.21 18.22 -14.41
C GLY A 55 -10.87 18.09 -13.03
N ASP A 56 -12.20 18.01 -13.03
CA ASP A 56 -12.99 17.82 -11.80
C ASP A 56 -12.71 16.46 -11.14
N LEU A 57 -12.37 15.45 -11.95
CA LEU A 57 -12.03 14.09 -11.54
C LEU A 57 -10.78 13.58 -12.28
N PRO A 58 -9.97 12.69 -11.70
CA PRO A 58 -8.82 12.06 -12.39
C PRO A 58 -9.22 11.36 -13.69
N THR A 59 -10.39 10.75 -13.74
CA THR A 59 -10.95 10.11 -14.93
C THR A 59 -11.31 11.13 -16.03
N GLN A 60 -11.73 12.33 -15.64
CA GLN A 60 -11.97 13.42 -16.58
C GLN A 60 -10.65 13.95 -17.15
N GLU A 61 -9.61 14.11 -16.33
CA GLU A 61 -8.27 14.49 -16.79
C GLU A 61 -7.74 13.53 -17.85
N LEU A 62 -7.87 12.21 -17.62
CA LEU A 62 -7.43 11.21 -18.58
C LEU A 62 -8.26 11.24 -19.87
N ALA A 63 -9.58 11.39 -19.78
CA ALA A 63 -10.43 11.51 -20.96
C ALA A 63 -10.06 12.73 -21.83
N LEU A 64 -9.79 13.88 -21.21
CA LEU A 64 -9.32 15.09 -21.88
C LEU A 64 -7.91 14.91 -22.45
N LEU A 65 -6.99 14.26 -21.73
CA LEU A 65 -5.64 13.95 -22.23
C LEU A 65 -5.72 13.09 -23.51
N ARG A 66 -6.58 12.07 -23.53
CA ARG A 66 -6.79 11.22 -24.71
C ARG A 66 -7.36 12.00 -25.88
N LEU A 67 -8.27 12.93 -25.65
CA LEU A 67 -8.77 13.86 -26.68
C LEU A 67 -7.63 14.72 -27.26
N LEU A 68 -6.80 15.32 -26.40
CA LEU A 68 -5.66 16.12 -26.85
C LEU A 68 -4.65 15.28 -27.64
N LEU A 69 -4.40 14.05 -27.21
CA LEU A 69 -3.53 13.12 -27.94
C LEU A 69 -4.11 12.75 -29.32
N ALA A 70 -5.43 12.51 -29.43
CA ALA A 70 -6.07 12.24 -30.72
C ALA A 70 -5.96 13.44 -31.67
N ILE A 71 -6.14 14.67 -31.16
CA ILE A 71 -5.95 15.90 -31.94
C ILE A 71 -4.50 16.01 -32.40
N LEU A 72 -3.54 15.82 -31.51
CA LEU A 72 -2.12 15.95 -31.83
C LEU A 72 -1.66 14.90 -32.86
N HIS A 73 -2.01 13.61 -32.63
CA HIS A 73 -1.72 12.53 -33.57
C HIS A 73 -2.25 12.80 -34.98
N ASP A 74 -3.48 13.31 -35.06
CA ASP A 74 -4.10 13.56 -36.38
C ASP A 74 -3.56 14.85 -37.02
N ALA A 75 -3.27 15.89 -36.24
CA ALA A 75 -2.70 17.13 -36.72
C ALA A 75 -1.28 16.98 -37.31
N VAL A 76 -0.48 16.09 -36.78
CA VAL A 76 0.88 15.82 -37.25
C VAL A 76 0.95 14.64 -38.23
N ASP A 77 -0.19 13.95 -38.45
CA ASP A 77 -0.29 12.72 -39.21
C ASP A 77 0.80 11.67 -38.83
N GLY A 78 0.96 11.49 -37.53
CA GLY A 78 2.02 10.65 -36.98
C GLY A 78 2.12 10.75 -35.46
N PRO A 79 3.34 10.60 -34.89
CA PRO A 79 4.62 10.30 -35.54
C PRO A 79 4.64 8.91 -36.17
N ARG A 80 5.33 8.75 -37.30
CA ARG A 80 5.49 7.45 -37.97
C ARG A 80 6.55 6.60 -37.27
N ASP A 81 7.63 7.25 -36.83
CA ASP A 81 8.80 6.64 -36.20
C ASP A 81 9.41 7.55 -35.11
N VAL A 82 10.54 7.13 -34.55
CA VAL A 82 11.28 7.90 -33.54
C VAL A 82 11.89 9.18 -34.09
N ALA A 83 12.24 9.24 -35.36
CA ALA A 83 12.81 10.45 -35.97
C ALA A 83 11.75 11.54 -36.12
N ASP A 84 10.56 11.20 -36.60
CA ASP A 84 9.40 12.11 -36.66
C ASP A 84 9.06 12.61 -35.24
N TRP A 85 9.04 11.71 -34.25
CA TRP A 85 8.77 12.10 -32.87
C TRP A 85 9.85 13.05 -32.32
N TYR A 86 11.12 12.76 -32.59
CA TYR A 86 12.22 13.58 -32.10
C TYR A 86 12.22 14.99 -32.73
N ALA A 87 11.77 15.12 -33.97
CA ALA A 87 11.54 16.43 -34.60
C ALA A 87 10.50 17.25 -33.84
N LEU A 88 9.39 16.61 -33.40
CA LEU A 88 8.37 17.26 -32.56
C LEU A 88 8.91 17.59 -31.15
N TRP A 89 9.70 16.69 -30.57
CA TRP A 89 10.30 16.90 -29.25
C TRP A 89 11.26 18.09 -29.23
N SER A 90 12.05 18.23 -30.29
CA SER A 90 13.07 19.29 -30.43
C SER A 90 12.52 20.63 -30.94
N ALA A 91 11.29 20.65 -31.46
CA ALA A 91 10.65 21.88 -31.94
C ALA A 91 10.22 22.74 -30.73
N ASP A 92 10.22 24.07 -30.90
CA ASP A 92 9.79 25.01 -29.85
C ASP A 92 8.27 24.99 -29.60
N SER A 93 7.48 24.63 -30.62
CA SER A 93 6.03 24.69 -30.57
C SER A 93 5.36 23.64 -31.45
N LEU A 94 4.09 23.32 -31.15
CA LEU A 94 3.26 22.37 -31.89
C LEU A 94 2.47 23.09 -33.00
N THR A 95 3.17 23.66 -33.97
CA THR A 95 2.62 24.56 -35.00
C THR A 95 1.56 23.94 -35.91
N ALA A 96 1.59 22.63 -36.12
CA ALA A 96 0.64 21.90 -36.96
C ALA A 96 -0.81 21.91 -36.40
N VAL A 97 -0.99 22.11 -35.10
CA VAL A 97 -2.30 21.97 -34.46
C VAL A 97 -3.25 23.15 -34.79
N ALA A 98 -2.76 24.40 -34.86
CA ALA A 98 -3.62 25.53 -35.09
C ALA A 98 -4.33 25.48 -36.48
N PRO A 99 -3.65 25.26 -37.60
CA PRO A 99 -4.32 25.12 -38.91
C PRO A 99 -5.22 23.88 -38.97
N TYR A 100 -4.84 22.80 -38.28
CA TYR A 100 -5.68 21.62 -38.18
C TYR A 100 -7.01 21.89 -37.46
N LEU A 101 -7.01 22.63 -36.34
CA LEU A 101 -8.22 23.02 -35.64
C LEU A 101 -9.08 23.99 -36.50
N ASP A 102 -8.47 24.84 -37.31
CA ASP A 102 -9.19 25.70 -38.26
C ASP A 102 -9.95 24.89 -39.32
N ALA A 103 -9.29 23.86 -39.86
CA ALA A 103 -9.87 22.99 -40.88
C ALA A 103 -11.05 22.15 -40.38
N HIS A 104 -11.13 21.91 -39.06
CA HIS A 104 -12.17 21.07 -38.45
C HIS A 104 -13.09 21.85 -37.50
N ARG A 105 -13.06 23.15 -37.51
CA ARG A 105 -13.72 24.05 -36.56
C ARG A 105 -15.20 23.69 -36.33
N ASP A 106 -15.96 23.43 -37.38
CA ASP A 106 -17.39 23.14 -37.31
C ASP A 106 -17.69 21.83 -36.50
N ARG A 107 -16.72 20.92 -36.42
CA ARG A 107 -16.85 19.67 -35.69
C ARG A 107 -16.45 19.83 -34.20
N PHE A 108 -15.92 20.97 -33.82
CA PHE A 108 -15.56 21.35 -32.45
C PHE A 108 -16.51 22.42 -31.86
N ASP A 109 -17.64 22.73 -32.49
CA ASP A 109 -18.69 23.51 -31.86
C ASP A 109 -19.63 22.63 -31.06
N LEU A 110 -19.68 22.86 -29.72
CA LEU A 110 -20.53 22.08 -28.77
C LEU A 110 -22.02 22.18 -29.14
N LEU A 111 -22.45 23.30 -29.72
CA LEU A 111 -23.84 23.66 -29.99
C LEU A 111 -24.16 23.69 -31.50
N HIS A 112 -23.30 23.09 -32.32
CA HIS A 112 -23.50 23.03 -33.77
C HIS A 112 -24.85 22.38 -34.11
N PRO A 113 -25.70 22.97 -34.97
CA PRO A 113 -27.06 22.51 -35.16
C PRO A 113 -27.19 21.12 -35.78
N THR A 114 -26.24 20.70 -36.61
CA THR A 114 -26.27 19.41 -37.34
C THR A 114 -25.16 18.47 -36.94
N THR A 115 -24.03 18.98 -36.46
CA THR A 115 -22.87 18.17 -36.10
C THR A 115 -22.24 18.60 -34.76
N PRO A 116 -23.03 18.63 -33.67
CA PRO A 116 -22.51 19.09 -32.37
C PRO A 116 -21.41 18.17 -31.86
N PHE A 117 -20.39 18.78 -31.25
CA PHE A 117 -19.19 18.04 -30.80
C PHE A 117 -19.54 16.86 -29.90
N PHE A 118 -19.17 15.64 -30.31
CA PHE A 118 -19.41 14.38 -29.60
C PHE A 118 -20.88 14.11 -29.25
N GLN A 119 -21.80 14.66 -30.00
CA GLN A 119 -23.24 14.53 -29.81
C GLN A 119 -23.92 14.09 -31.10
N VAL A 120 -25.18 13.70 -30.98
CA VAL A 120 -26.06 13.35 -32.10
C VAL A 120 -27.14 14.42 -32.21
N ALA A 121 -27.14 15.18 -33.29
CA ALA A 121 -28.20 16.16 -33.55
C ALA A 121 -29.55 15.48 -33.60
N GLU A 122 -30.60 16.15 -33.11
CA GLU A 122 -31.98 15.65 -33.09
C GLU A 122 -32.24 14.38 -32.30
N LEU A 123 -31.29 13.93 -31.46
CA LEU A 123 -31.46 12.78 -30.59
C LEU A 123 -32.66 12.98 -29.65
N ARG A 124 -33.63 12.09 -29.69
CA ARG A 124 -34.85 12.21 -28.86
C ARG A 124 -35.38 10.84 -28.44
N THR A 125 -36.07 10.82 -27.33
CA THR A 125 -36.85 9.65 -26.89
C THR A 125 -38.21 9.65 -27.58
N ALA A 126 -38.90 8.53 -27.57
CA ALA A 126 -40.24 8.41 -28.14
C ALA A 126 -41.28 9.39 -27.51
N LYS A 127 -41.03 9.83 -26.26
CA LYS A 127 -41.90 10.75 -25.53
C LYS A 127 -41.35 12.19 -25.48
N GLY A 128 -40.22 12.47 -26.13
CA GLY A 128 -39.55 13.77 -26.04
C GLY A 128 -38.99 14.11 -24.66
N GLU A 129 -38.72 13.12 -23.82
CA GLU A 129 -38.23 13.31 -22.44
C GLU A 129 -36.79 13.84 -22.44
N VAL A 130 -36.52 14.83 -21.61
CA VAL A 130 -35.21 15.37 -21.28
C VAL A 130 -34.91 15.03 -19.83
N PHE A 131 -33.69 14.60 -19.56
CA PHE A 131 -33.31 14.09 -18.25
C PHE A 131 -32.32 15.00 -17.54
N SER A 132 -32.22 14.81 -16.20
CA SER A 132 -31.27 15.52 -15.35
C SER A 132 -29.83 15.32 -15.81
N LEU A 133 -29.01 16.35 -15.65
CA LEU A 133 -27.57 16.35 -15.88
C LEU A 133 -26.80 15.36 -14.99
N ASN A 134 -27.39 14.87 -13.89
CA ASN A 134 -26.83 13.81 -13.06
C ASN A 134 -26.51 12.54 -13.87
N ARG A 135 -27.08 12.38 -15.06
CA ARG A 135 -26.77 11.23 -15.93
C ARG A 135 -25.38 11.29 -16.57
N ILE A 136 -24.79 12.47 -16.69
CA ILE A 136 -23.46 12.65 -17.31
C ILE A 136 -22.42 13.17 -16.33
N VAL A 137 -22.84 13.76 -15.21
CA VAL A 137 -21.91 14.28 -14.18
C VAL A 137 -21.59 13.14 -13.20
N ALA A 138 -20.46 12.51 -13.40
CA ALA A 138 -20.04 11.35 -12.59
C ALA A 138 -19.74 11.69 -11.12
N ASP A 139 -19.53 12.97 -10.80
CA ASP A 139 -19.36 13.47 -9.42
C ASP A 139 -20.68 13.55 -8.63
N VAL A 140 -21.81 13.21 -9.25
CA VAL A 140 -23.11 13.09 -8.59
C VAL A 140 -23.43 11.60 -8.42
N PRO A 141 -23.58 11.11 -7.19
CA PRO A 141 -23.82 9.69 -6.95
C PRO A 141 -25.21 9.27 -7.47
N ASN A 142 -25.25 8.13 -8.14
CA ASN A 142 -26.49 7.46 -8.55
C ASN A 142 -26.94 6.39 -7.52
N GLY A 143 -26.36 6.36 -6.33
CA GLY A 143 -26.64 5.42 -5.26
C GLY A 143 -26.45 6.10 -3.91
N GLU A 144 -25.84 5.42 -2.96
CA GLU A 144 -25.49 6.00 -1.68
C GLU A 144 -24.51 7.17 -1.91
N PRO A 145 -24.82 8.38 -1.38
CA PRO A 145 -23.94 9.52 -1.51
C PRO A 145 -22.66 9.26 -0.75
N PHE A 146 -21.58 9.48 -1.47
CA PHE A 146 -20.28 9.42 -0.84
C PHE A 146 -19.50 10.68 -1.25
N PHE A 147 -18.26 10.77 -1.39
CA PHE A 147 -17.54 12.03 -1.61
C PHE A 147 -17.94 12.78 -2.88
N SER A 148 -19.07 13.47 -2.84
CA SER A 148 -19.52 14.30 -3.95
C SER A 148 -19.53 15.76 -3.55
N ALA A 149 -18.94 16.61 -4.39
CA ALA A 149 -19.00 18.05 -4.24
C ALA A 149 -20.35 18.64 -4.69
N ARG A 150 -21.22 17.87 -5.36
CA ARG A 150 -22.42 18.33 -6.08
C ARG A 150 -23.71 17.64 -5.61
N LEU A 151 -23.97 17.69 -4.31
CA LEU A 151 -25.20 17.13 -3.76
C LEU A 151 -26.29 18.22 -3.58
N PRO A 152 -27.58 17.89 -3.79
CA PRO A 152 -28.14 16.60 -4.19
C PRO A 152 -28.28 16.40 -5.70
N ALA A 153 -28.17 17.43 -6.52
CA ALA A 153 -28.36 17.39 -7.96
C ALA A 153 -27.68 18.55 -8.68
N VAL A 154 -27.46 18.39 -9.97
CA VAL A 154 -26.96 19.42 -10.87
C VAL A 154 -28.11 19.90 -11.75
N ASP A 155 -28.59 21.10 -11.49
CA ASP A 155 -29.69 21.70 -12.26
C ASP A 155 -29.19 22.37 -13.56
N ARG A 156 -27.95 22.90 -13.55
CA ARG A 156 -27.38 23.61 -14.67
C ARG A 156 -25.85 23.50 -14.72
N LEU A 157 -25.32 23.41 -15.95
CA LEU A 157 -23.90 23.47 -16.24
C LEU A 157 -23.59 24.68 -17.18
N SER A 158 -22.42 25.26 -17.02
CA SER A 158 -21.86 26.11 -18.08
C SER A 158 -21.54 25.28 -19.33
N PHE A 159 -21.45 25.91 -20.50
CA PHE A 159 -21.07 25.21 -21.73
C PHE A 159 -19.66 24.55 -21.60
N ALA A 160 -18.75 25.22 -20.92
CA ALA A 160 -17.42 24.71 -20.64
C ALA A 160 -17.44 23.44 -19.80
N GLU A 161 -18.23 23.40 -18.72
CA GLU A 161 -18.39 22.19 -17.90
C GLU A 161 -19.09 21.07 -18.67
N ALA A 162 -20.18 21.38 -19.39
CA ALA A 162 -20.90 20.43 -20.19
C ALA A 162 -20.00 19.75 -21.24
N ALA A 163 -19.12 20.50 -21.91
CA ALA A 163 -18.16 19.94 -22.87
C ALA A 163 -17.25 18.91 -22.22
N ARG A 164 -16.72 19.16 -21.00
CA ARG A 164 -15.90 18.20 -20.27
C ARG A 164 -16.65 16.92 -19.90
N TRP A 165 -17.90 17.07 -19.44
CA TRP A 165 -18.74 15.93 -19.09
C TRP A 165 -19.21 15.12 -20.30
N VAL A 166 -19.38 15.74 -21.46
CA VAL A 166 -19.61 15.04 -22.72
C VAL A 166 -18.44 14.12 -23.06
N VAL A 167 -17.20 14.64 -23.01
CA VAL A 167 -15.99 13.84 -23.26
C VAL A 167 -15.88 12.71 -22.23
N HIS A 168 -16.10 13.00 -20.94
CA HIS A 168 -16.04 12.01 -19.87
C HIS A 168 -17.10 10.91 -20.03
N ALA A 169 -18.34 11.26 -20.43
CA ALA A 169 -19.41 10.28 -20.60
C ALA A 169 -19.07 9.21 -21.65
N HIS A 170 -18.46 9.59 -22.78
CA HIS A 170 -18.01 8.61 -23.77
C HIS A 170 -16.93 7.68 -23.22
N ALA A 171 -16.07 8.20 -22.34
CA ALA A 171 -14.93 7.46 -21.79
C ALA A 171 -15.31 6.55 -20.60
N TYR A 172 -16.21 7.02 -19.70
CA TYR A 172 -16.41 6.41 -18.39
C TYR A 172 -17.85 6.15 -17.96
N ASP A 173 -18.87 6.53 -18.75
CA ASP A 173 -20.25 6.32 -18.33
C ASP A 173 -20.56 4.84 -18.03
N THR A 174 -21.42 4.61 -17.04
CA THR A 174 -21.74 3.31 -16.44
C THR A 174 -22.52 2.37 -17.39
N SER A 175 -22.55 1.07 -17.07
CA SER A 175 -23.24 0.03 -17.86
C SER A 175 -24.70 -0.20 -17.42
N GLY A 176 -25.38 0.76 -16.79
CA GLY A 176 -26.78 0.63 -16.41
C GLY A 176 -27.74 0.64 -17.62
N ILE A 177 -29.00 0.28 -17.40
CA ILE A 177 -30.06 0.41 -18.40
C ILE A 177 -30.16 1.86 -18.84
N LYS A 178 -30.12 2.13 -20.15
CA LYS A 178 -30.27 3.47 -20.73
C LYS A 178 -31.66 3.63 -21.34
N THR A 179 -32.09 4.88 -21.49
CA THR A 179 -33.33 5.20 -22.21
C THR A 179 -33.15 4.90 -23.68
N GLY A 180 -34.14 4.25 -24.27
CA GLY A 180 -34.20 4.04 -25.71
C GLY A 180 -34.49 5.32 -26.46
N THR A 181 -33.78 5.53 -27.56
CA THR A 181 -33.97 6.67 -28.47
C THR A 181 -34.77 6.25 -29.69
N LEU A 182 -35.42 7.20 -30.36
CA LEU A 182 -36.02 6.95 -31.67
C LEU A 182 -34.92 6.52 -32.65
N ASP A 183 -35.28 5.66 -33.58
CA ASP A 183 -34.38 5.15 -34.61
C ASP A 183 -33.20 4.28 -34.07
N ASP A 184 -33.34 3.75 -32.83
CA ASP A 184 -32.44 2.75 -32.29
C ASP A 184 -33.19 1.37 -32.19
N ASP A 185 -32.88 0.46 -33.09
CA ASP A 185 -33.49 -0.87 -33.20
C ASP A 185 -33.23 -1.74 -31.95
N ARG A 186 -32.26 -1.40 -31.11
CA ARG A 186 -31.96 -2.06 -29.83
C ARG A 186 -32.98 -1.71 -28.74
N THR A 187 -33.88 -0.76 -28.99
CA THR A 187 -34.86 -0.28 -28.02
C THR A 187 -35.98 -1.29 -27.81
N VAL A 188 -36.05 -1.83 -26.58
CA VAL A 188 -37.14 -2.74 -26.17
C VAL A 188 -37.94 -2.04 -25.06
N ARG A 189 -39.24 -1.77 -25.34
CA ARG A 189 -40.14 -1.08 -24.40
C ARG A 189 -39.57 0.23 -23.83
N GLY A 190 -38.96 1.04 -24.70
CA GLY A 190 -38.40 2.32 -24.33
C GLY A 190 -37.04 2.27 -23.58
N LYS A 191 -36.38 1.13 -23.57
CA LYS A 191 -35.11 0.90 -22.87
C LYS A 191 -34.12 0.15 -23.75
N VAL A 192 -32.81 0.42 -23.56
CA VAL A 192 -31.73 -0.38 -24.10
C VAL A 192 -30.99 -1.04 -22.92
N TYR A 193 -30.84 -2.37 -23.01
CA TYR A 193 -30.15 -3.16 -22.01
C TYR A 193 -28.64 -2.86 -22.00
N PRO A 194 -27.91 -3.14 -20.87
CA PRO A 194 -26.52 -2.84 -20.73
C PRO A 194 -25.63 -3.40 -21.84
N LEU A 195 -24.83 -2.51 -22.48
CA LEU A 195 -23.86 -2.84 -23.52
C LEU A 195 -22.41 -2.63 -23.08
N GLY A 196 -22.17 -2.33 -21.80
CA GLY A 196 -20.86 -2.07 -21.24
C GLY A 196 -20.64 -0.61 -20.84
N VAL A 197 -19.57 -0.38 -20.10
CA VAL A 197 -19.11 0.96 -19.69
C VAL A 197 -18.45 1.71 -20.85
N GLY A 198 -18.18 3.00 -20.69
CA GLY A 198 -17.31 3.74 -21.59
C GLY A 198 -15.94 3.06 -21.72
N TRP A 199 -15.30 3.20 -22.87
CA TRP A 199 -14.09 2.41 -23.17
C TRP A 199 -12.99 2.55 -22.11
N ALA A 200 -12.66 3.79 -21.69
CA ALA A 200 -11.62 4.04 -20.68
C ALA A 200 -12.01 3.49 -19.29
N GLY A 201 -13.31 3.34 -19.01
CA GLY A 201 -13.79 2.72 -17.79
C GLY A 201 -13.48 1.23 -17.65
N SER A 202 -13.10 0.55 -18.73
CA SER A 202 -12.61 -0.84 -18.71
C SER A 202 -11.12 -0.95 -18.45
N LEU A 203 -10.39 0.17 -18.36
CA LEU A 203 -8.94 0.21 -18.33
C LEU A 203 -8.41 0.46 -16.92
N GLY A 204 -7.30 -0.17 -16.55
CA GLY A 204 -6.37 0.35 -15.58
C GLY A 204 -5.34 1.20 -16.32
N ALA A 205 -5.69 2.45 -16.61
CA ALA A 205 -4.87 3.30 -17.45
C ALA A 205 -3.59 3.73 -16.73
N VAL A 206 -2.47 3.72 -17.46
CA VAL A 206 -1.16 4.22 -17.02
C VAL A 206 -0.60 5.11 -18.12
N PHE A 207 -0.22 6.32 -17.76
CA PHE A 207 0.42 7.28 -18.67
C PHE A 207 1.61 7.98 -18.01
N VAL A 208 2.47 8.55 -18.83
CA VAL A 208 3.69 9.23 -18.39
C VAL A 208 3.43 10.73 -18.29
N GLU A 209 3.57 11.28 -17.10
CA GLU A 209 3.51 12.72 -16.86
C GLU A 209 4.92 13.31 -16.86
N GLY A 210 5.18 14.26 -17.75
CA GLY A 210 6.40 15.07 -17.82
C GLY A 210 6.39 16.26 -16.86
N ARG A 211 7.34 17.16 -16.99
CA ARG A 211 7.40 18.42 -16.21
C ARG A 211 6.38 19.44 -16.66
N THR A 212 6.02 19.42 -17.94
CA THR A 212 5.03 20.27 -18.57
C THR A 212 3.98 19.44 -19.30
N LEU A 213 2.85 20.06 -19.62
CA LEU A 213 1.82 19.41 -20.44
C LEU A 213 2.35 19.04 -21.83
N ARG A 214 3.26 19.85 -22.40
CA ARG A 214 3.92 19.52 -23.67
C ARG A 214 4.73 18.22 -23.55
N GLU A 215 5.56 18.08 -22.52
CA GLU A 215 6.29 16.83 -22.27
C GLU A 215 5.32 15.66 -22.09
N THR A 216 4.24 15.85 -21.32
CA THR A 216 3.21 14.81 -21.09
C THR A 216 2.59 14.36 -22.41
N LEU A 217 2.18 15.30 -23.27
CA LEU A 217 1.62 14.98 -24.58
C LEU A 217 2.62 14.19 -25.44
N LEU A 218 3.86 14.67 -25.56
CA LEU A 218 4.87 14.03 -26.41
C LEU A 218 5.32 12.67 -25.87
N LEU A 219 5.47 12.48 -24.55
CA LEU A 219 5.84 11.19 -23.97
C LEU A 219 4.78 10.10 -24.20
N ASN A 220 3.51 10.48 -24.37
CA ASN A 220 2.41 9.56 -24.65
C ASN A 220 1.99 9.53 -26.12
N LEU A 221 2.66 10.32 -26.99
CA LEU A 221 2.47 10.32 -28.43
C LEU A 221 3.29 9.18 -29.05
N VAL A 222 2.70 8.01 -29.11
CA VAL A 222 3.39 6.77 -29.51
C VAL A 222 3.49 6.68 -31.04
N ALA A 223 4.67 6.38 -31.59
CA ALA A 223 4.85 6.27 -33.03
C ALA A 223 4.15 5.05 -33.65
N ALA A 224 3.74 5.20 -34.90
CA ALA A 224 2.97 4.19 -35.62
C ALA A 224 3.72 2.84 -35.80
N ASP A 225 5.05 2.88 -35.92
CA ASP A 225 5.92 1.70 -36.02
C ASP A 225 6.26 1.04 -34.68
N THR A 226 5.61 1.48 -33.56
CA THR A 226 5.87 0.86 -32.26
C THR A 226 5.42 -0.58 -32.25
N HIS A 227 6.36 -1.48 -31.94
CA HIS A 227 6.12 -2.91 -31.93
C HIS A 227 4.89 -3.30 -31.08
N GLY A 228 4.02 -4.10 -31.70
CA GLY A 228 2.78 -4.61 -31.07
C GLY A 228 1.62 -3.63 -31.08
N LEU A 229 1.78 -2.40 -31.58
CA LEU A 229 0.68 -1.52 -31.95
C LEU A 229 0.32 -1.67 -33.42
N ARG A 230 -0.91 -1.34 -33.77
CA ARG A 230 -1.41 -1.30 -35.14
C ARG A 230 -2.14 0.02 -35.34
N PHE A 231 -1.56 0.86 -36.18
CA PHE A 231 -2.21 2.05 -36.71
C PHE A 231 -2.47 1.77 -38.20
N ALA A 232 -3.73 1.69 -38.58
CA ALA A 232 -4.05 1.56 -40.00
C ALA A 232 -3.93 2.92 -40.68
N ASP A 233 -3.64 2.95 -41.97
CA ASP A 233 -3.50 4.18 -42.76
C ASP A 233 -4.77 5.04 -42.71
N HIS A 234 -5.90 4.46 -42.36
CA HIS A 234 -7.19 5.13 -42.21
C HIS A 234 -7.58 5.37 -40.73
N ASP A 235 -6.64 5.28 -39.78
CA ASP A 235 -6.90 5.63 -38.37
C ASP A 235 -7.26 7.11 -38.26
N ARG A 236 -8.51 7.41 -37.89
CA ARG A 236 -9.06 8.76 -37.85
C ARG A 236 -9.90 8.97 -36.62
N PRO A 237 -9.83 10.17 -35.99
CA PRO A 237 -10.69 10.50 -34.86
C PRO A 237 -12.15 10.71 -35.26
N ALA A 238 -13.07 10.67 -34.30
CA ALA A 238 -14.52 10.71 -34.51
C ALA A 238 -14.99 11.91 -35.36
N TRP A 239 -14.34 13.07 -35.26
CA TRP A 239 -14.74 14.24 -36.08
C TRP A 239 -14.34 14.16 -37.56
N ARG A 240 -13.55 13.15 -37.94
CA ARG A 240 -13.24 12.87 -39.37
C ARG A 240 -14.09 11.73 -39.94
N HIS A 241 -14.92 11.09 -39.14
CA HIS A 241 -15.95 10.16 -39.58
C HIS A 241 -17.28 10.88 -39.84
N LEU A 242 -18.20 10.20 -40.52
CA LEU A 242 -19.57 10.66 -40.63
C LEU A 242 -20.19 10.87 -39.25
N PRO A 243 -21.04 11.87 -39.05
CA PRO A 243 -21.78 12.05 -37.80
C PRO A 243 -22.56 10.76 -37.43
N CYS A 244 -22.55 10.41 -36.14
CA CYS A 244 -23.32 9.28 -35.68
C CYS A 244 -24.82 9.55 -35.74
N SER A 245 -25.63 8.52 -36.09
CA SER A 245 -27.07 8.53 -35.96
C SER A 245 -27.50 8.16 -34.53
N ALA A 246 -28.79 8.24 -34.25
CA ALA A 246 -29.40 7.85 -32.97
C ALA A 246 -29.21 6.36 -32.64
N GLY A 247 -29.23 5.49 -33.62
CA GLY A 247 -29.02 4.05 -33.49
C GLY A 247 -27.56 3.60 -33.51
N ALA A 248 -27.38 2.29 -33.54
CA ALA A 248 -26.08 1.70 -33.73
C ALA A 248 -25.53 2.01 -35.12
N THR A 249 -24.23 2.21 -35.21
CA THR A 249 -23.53 2.34 -36.51
C THR A 249 -23.64 0.99 -37.26
N PRO A 250 -23.99 0.98 -38.55
CA PRO A 250 -24.03 -0.23 -39.35
C PRO A 250 -22.73 -1.04 -39.25
N LEU A 251 -22.85 -2.37 -39.19
CA LEU A 251 -21.71 -3.27 -39.00
C LEU A 251 -20.62 -3.09 -40.06
N GLU A 252 -21.02 -2.82 -41.30
CA GLU A 252 -20.11 -2.61 -42.42
C GLU A 252 -19.16 -1.41 -42.20
N LEU A 253 -19.64 -0.39 -41.48
CA LEU A 253 -18.83 0.81 -41.11
C LEU A 253 -18.00 0.57 -39.86
N LEU A 254 -18.24 -0.50 -39.11
CA LEU A 254 -17.49 -0.87 -37.91
C LEU A 254 -16.43 -1.93 -38.18
N VAL A 255 -16.44 -2.59 -39.35
CA VAL A 255 -15.44 -3.59 -39.72
C VAL A 255 -14.05 -2.96 -39.69
N GLY A 256 -13.15 -3.58 -38.94
CA GLY A 256 -11.75 -3.11 -38.78
C GLY A 256 -11.57 -1.94 -37.81
N ARG A 257 -12.63 -1.43 -37.17
CA ARG A 257 -12.56 -0.35 -36.19
C ARG A 257 -12.58 -0.90 -34.75
N PRO A 258 -11.94 -0.22 -33.77
CA PRO A 258 -11.09 0.96 -33.99
C PRO A 258 -9.83 0.63 -34.76
N SER A 259 -9.46 1.51 -35.70
CA SER A 259 -8.36 1.32 -36.66
C SER A 259 -6.99 1.66 -36.07
N GLY A 260 -6.95 2.36 -34.94
CA GLY A 260 -5.76 2.75 -34.19
C GLY A 260 -6.11 3.59 -32.98
N ALA A 261 -5.14 4.33 -32.44
CA ALA A 261 -5.31 5.12 -31.25
C ALA A 261 -6.19 6.35 -31.45
N ARG A 262 -6.16 7.00 -32.63
CA ARG A 262 -6.99 8.19 -32.93
C ARG A 262 -8.47 7.84 -32.86
N ASP A 263 -8.87 6.73 -33.50
CA ASP A 263 -10.23 6.22 -33.49
C ASP A 263 -10.64 5.75 -32.09
N LEU A 264 -9.76 5.00 -31.40
CA LEU A 264 -10.03 4.46 -30.09
C LEU A 264 -10.16 5.54 -29.00
N TYR A 265 -9.33 6.57 -29.01
CA TYR A 265 -9.37 7.67 -28.03
C TYR A 265 -10.64 8.51 -28.13
N THR A 266 -11.29 8.48 -29.28
CA THR A 266 -12.48 9.25 -29.59
C THR A 266 -13.71 8.37 -29.84
N TRP A 267 -13.66 7.11 -29.44
CA TRP A 267 -14.73 6.13 -29.66
C TRP A 267 -16.03 6.52 -28.97
N GLN A 268 -17.14 6.55 -29.75
CA GLN A 268 -18.42 7.05 -29.29
C GLN A 268 -19.27 5.93 -28.68
N THR A 269 -18.99 5.58 -27.41
CA THR A 269 -19.74 4.56 -26.67
C THR A 269 -21.14 4.97 -26.29
N ARG A 270 -21.48 6.24 -26.42
CA ARG A 270 -22.79 6.83 -26.08
C ARG A 270 -23.36 7.62 -27.25
N ARG A 271 -24.69 7.75 -27.25
CA ARG A 271 -25.42 8.74 -28.02
C ARG A 271 -25.98 9.73 -27.01
N LEU A 272 -25.65 10.99 -27.18
CA LEU A 272 -26.12 12.01 -26.25
C LEU A 272 -26.43 13.32 -26.98
N LEU A 273 -27.33 14.13 -26.40
CA LEU A 273 -27.65 15.47 -26.83
C LEU A 273 -27.92 16.35 -25.63
N LEU A 274 -27.24 17.48 -25.54
CA LEU A 274 -27.42 18.50 -24.52
C LEU A 274 -28.64 19.37 -24.83
N HIS A 275 -29.45 19.66 -23.81
CA HIS A 275 -30.53 20.66 -23.88
C HIS A 275 -30.09 21.93 -23.14
N TYR A 276 -30.19 23.06 -23.80
CA TYR A 276 -29.62 24.30 -23.33
C TYR A 276 -30.47 25.52 -23.66
N ASP A 277 -30.22 26.62 -22.96
CA ASP A 277 -30.74 27.97 -23.24
C ASP A 277 -29.58 28.99 -23.16
N GLY A 278 -29.90 30.29 -23.19
CA GLY A 278 -28.90 31.35 -23.11
C GLY A 278 -28.09 31.40 -21.82
N SER A 279 -28.52 30.71 -20.77
CA SER A 279 -27.87 30.67 -19.46
C SER A 279 -27.04 29.38 -19.19
N GLY A 280 -27.07 28.38 -20.09
CA GLY A 280 -26.29 27.16 -20.00
C GLY A 280 -27.10 25.91 -20.33
N VAL A 281 -26.52 24.76 -20.00
CA VAL A 281 -27.09 23.43 -20.22
C VAL A 281 -27.93 23.03 -19.00
N HIS A 282 -29.17 22.57 -19.22
CA HIS A 282 -30.13 22.22 -18.17
C HIS A 282 -30.66 20.80 -18.26
N GLY A 283 -30.28 20.02 -19.28
CA GLY A 283 -30.73 18.65 -19.43
C GLY A 283 -29.97 17.89 -20.51
N VAL A 284 -30.19 16.59 -20.56
CA VAL A 284 -29.52 15.68 -21.51
C VAL A 284 -30.44 14.54 -21.92
N VAL A 285 -30.31 14.11 -23.18
CA VAL A 285 -30.74 12.78 -23.63
C VAL A 285 -29.49 11.92 -23.73
N LEU A 286 -29.52 10.70 -23.12
CA LEU A 286 -28.39 9.79 -23.08
C LEU A 286 -28.84 8.37 -23.39
N GLY A 287 -28.32 7.81 -24.49
CA GLY A 287 -28.50 6.44 -24.93
C GLY A 287 -27.17 5.71 -25.16
N TYR A 288 -27.25 4.43 -25.53
CA TYR A 288 -26.07 3.67 -25.92
C TYR A 288 -25.61 4.02 -27.34
N GLY A 289 -24.31 4.18 -27.51
CA GLY A 289 -23.63 4.24 -28.79
C GLY A 289 -23.13 2.89 -29.27
N ASP A 290 -21.93 2.86 -29.84
CA ASP A 290 -21.34 1.65 -30.37
C ASP A 290 -20.55 0.92 -29.29
N PRO A 291 -20.95 -0.32 -28.90
CA PRO A 291 -20.23 -1.09 -27.92
C PRO A 291 -18.87 -1.53 -28.48
N LEU A 292 -17.87 -1.59 -27.60
CA LEU A 292 -16.54 -2.05 -27.96
C LEU A 292 -16.16 -3.26 -27.11
N SER A 293 -15.88 -4.39 -27.79
CA SER A 293 -15.36 -5.58 -27.11
C SER A 293 -13.97 -5.33 -26.53
N PRO A 294 -13.72 -5.66 -25.28
CA PRO A 294 -12.40 -5.52 -24.67
C PRO A 294 -11.38 -6.55 -25.15
N HIS A 295 -11.81 -7.58 -25.92
CA HIS A 295 -10.94 -8.66 -26.37
C HIS A 295 -9.89 -8.14 -27.36
N ASN A 296 -8.62 -8.44 -27.10
CA ASN A 296 -7.49 -8.23 -28.01
C ASN A 296 -7.30 -6.79 -28.53
N LYS A 297 -7.77 -5.77 -27.80
CA LYS A 297 -7.54 -4.36 -28.15
C LYS A 297 -6.14 -3.84 -27.74
N HIS A 298 -5.25 -4.72 -27.26
CA HIS A 298 -3.88 -4.41 -26.90
C HIS A 298 -3.02 -3.87 -28.06
N ARG A 299 -3.50 -4.03 -29.30
CA ARG A 299 -2.85 -3.50 -30.50
C ARG A 299 -3.24 -2.07 -30.83
N GLN A 300 -4.32 -1.56 -30.27
CA GLN A 300 -4.80 -0.19 -30.48
C GLN A 300 -4.72 0.68 -29.20
N GLU A 301 -4.69 0.05 -28.02
CA GLU A 301 -4.70 0.74 -26.72
C GLU A 301 -3.32 0.70 -26.07
N PRO A 302 -2.57 1.82 -26.09
CA PRO A 302 -1.22 1.84 -25.52
C PRO A 302 -1.17 2.09 -24.01
N MET A 303 -2.24 2.63 -23.40
CA MET A 303 -2.21 3.18 -22.04
C MET A 303 -2.61 2.19 -20.94
N THR A 304 -2.81 0.91 -21.23
CA THR A 304 -3.16 -0.07 -20.19
C THR A 304 -2.32 -1.33 -20.29
N GLY A 305 -2.15 -2.01 -19.15
CA GLY A 305 -1.64 -3.38 -19.13
C GLY A 305 -2.71 -4.38 -19.52
N TRP A 306 -2.30 -5.57 -19.94
CA TRP A 306 -3.20 -6.62 -20.42
C TRP A 306 -2.93 -7.92 -19.68
N ARG A 307 -3.98 -8.70 -19.45
CA ARG A 307 -3.89 -10.04 -18.89
C ARG A 307 -4.48 -11.07 -19.85
N ARG A 308 -3.83 -12.19 -20.02
CA ARG A 308 -4.36 -13.32 -20.76
C ARG A 308 -5.54 -13.94 -20.01
N SER A 309 -6.61 -14.28 -20.70
CA SER A 309 -7.84 -14.83 -20.11
C SER A 309 -8.11 -16.24 -20.65
N LEU A 310 -7.61 -17.26 -19.99
CA LEU A 310 -7.84 -18.66 -20.36
C LEU A 310 -9.34 -19.02 -20.36
N ALA A 311 -10.14 -18.42 -19.47
CA ALA A 311 -11.59 -18.63 -19.43
C ALA A 311 -12.28 -18.12 -20.71
N GLN A 312 -11.84 -16.99 -21.27
CA GLN A 312 -12.38 -16.48 -22.53
C GLN A 312 -11.88 -17.29 -23.73
N GLU A 313 -10.62 -17.72 -23.71
CA GLU A 313 -10.07 -18.63 -24.74
C GLU A 313 -10.88 -19.92 -24.83
N THR A 314 -11.19 -20.53 -23.67
CA THR A 314 -12.04 -21.73 -23.63
C THR A 314 -13.45 -21.48 -24.17
N LYS A 315 -14.02 -20.30 -23.88
CA LYS A 315 -15.39 -19.95 -24.28
C LYS A 315 -15.51 -19.64 -25.77
N SER A 316 -14.52 -18.97 -26.37
CA SER A 316 -14.56 -18.50 -27.77
C SER A 316 -13.89 -19.46 -28.73
N GLY A 317 -12.98 -20.31 -28.27
CA GLY A 317 -12.11 -21.14 -29.14
C GLY A 317 -10.94 -20.37 -29.75
N GLU A 318 -10.80 -19.08 -29.50
CA GLU A 318 -9.71 -18.23 -30.00
C GLU A 318 -8.58 -18.15 -28.98
N GLN A 319 -7.31 -18.15 -29.46
CA GLN A 319 -6.10 -18.03 -28.62
C GLN A 319 -5.02 -17.19 -29.30
N PRO A 320 -4.32 -16.30 -28.54
CA PRO A 320 -4.60 -15.88 -27.17
C PRO A 320 -5.70 -14.81 -27.10
N ILE A 321 -6.41 -14.74 -25.94
CA ILE A 321 -7.31 -13.63 -25.62
C ILE A 321 -6.74 -12.80 -24.48
N TYR A 322 -6.49 -11.52 -24.76
CA TYR A 322 -6.07 -10.51 -23.78
C TYR A 322 -7.22 -9.59 -23.41
N LEU A 323 -7.38 -9.35 -22.10
CA LEU A 323 -8.31 -8.38 -21.54
C LEU A 323 -7.53 -7.26 -20.85
N PRO A 324 -8.05 -6.02 -20.81
CA PRO A 324 -7.46 -4.96 -20.03
C PRO A 324 -7.29 -5.37 -18.57
N LYS A 325 -6.21 -4.92 -17.94
CA LYS A 325 -5.95 -5.11 -16.50
C LYS A 325 -6.43 -3.88 -15.77
N GLU A 326 -7.57 -3.98 -15.08
CA GLU A 326 -8.08 -2.92 -14.21
C GLU A 326 -7.18 -2.74 -12.99
N HIS A 327 -7.18 -1.55 -12.38
CA HIS A 327 -6.49 -1.29 -11.11
C HIS A 327 -7.28 -1.87 -9.93
N ASP A 328 -6.55 -2.33 -8.92
CA ASP A 328 -7.11 -2.70 -7.62
C ASP A 328 -6.97 -1.49 -6.69
N GLY A 329 -8.08 -0.83 -6.37
CA GLY A 329 -8.13 0.38 -5.56
C GLY A 329 -7.54 0.24 -4.14
N THR A 330 -7.37 -1.00 -3.67
CA THR A 330 -6.80 -1.30 -2.35
C THR A 330 -5.28 -1.45 -2.37
N ARG A 331 -4.65 -1.44 -3.55
CA ARG A 331 -3.21 -1.73 -3.72
C ARG A 331 -2.48 -0.55 -4.33
N PRO A 332 -1.45 -0.01 -3.66
CA PRO A 332 -0.63 1.04 -4.23
C PRO A 332 0.10 0.58 -5.51
N LEU A 333 0.28 1.50 -6.45
CA LEU A 333 0.83 1.25 -7.78
C LEU A 333 2.23 0.60 -7.76
N TRP A 334 3.05 0.95 -6.77
CA TRP A 334 4.41 0.42 -6.67
C TRP A 334 4.46 -1.11 -6.47
N LEU A 335 3.39 -1.73 -5.93
CA LEU A 335 3.30 -3.20 -5.85
C LEU A 335 3.23 -3.86 -7.23
N ALA A 336 2.88 -3.11 -8.27
CA ALA A 336 2.86 -3.58 -9.66
C ALA A 336 4.11 -3.16 -10.45
N LEU A 337 5.17 -2.64 -9.79
CA LEU A 337 6.34 -2.05 -10.45
C LEU A 337 6.99 -2.99 -11.47
N SER A 338 7.15 -4.27 -11.15
CA SER A 338 7.71 -5.25 -12.10
C SER A 338 6.97 -5.27 -13.44
N ALA A 339 5.63 -5.23 -13.39
CA ALA A 339 4.80 -5.20 -14.58
C ALA A 339 4.88 -3.88 -15.36
N LEU A 340 5.42 -2.82 -14.75
CA LEU A 340 5.56 -1.50 -15.36
C LEU A 340 6.96 -1.26 -15.94
N VAL A 341 8.02 -1.77 -15.31
CA VAL A 341 9.42 -1.49 -15.70
C VAL A 341 10.13 -2.68 -16.36
N GLU A 342 9.82 -3.91 -15.97
CA GLU A 342 10.39 -5.10 -16.59
C GLU A 342 9.71 -5.36 -17.94
N GLY A 343 10.34 -4.86 -19.02
CA GLY A 343 10.03 -5.34 -20.35
C GLY A 343 10.57 -6.76 -20.50
N ARG A 344 9.73 -7.80 -20.47
CA ARG A 344 10.14 -9.04 -21.13
C ARG A 344 10.37 -8.69 -22.60
N PRO A 345 11.54 -8.95 -23.17
CA PRO A 345 11.71 -8.84 -24.61
C PRO A 345 10.67 -9.78 -25.24
N THR A 346 9.69 -9.22 -25.93
CA THR A 346 8.78 -9.97 -26.79
C THR A 346 9.52 -10.46 -28.05
N ASP A 347 10.83 -10.29 -28.10
CA ASP A 347 11.70 -10.56 -29.22
C ASP A 347 12.45 -11.90 -29.11
N SER A 348 12.05 -12.79 -28.21
CA SER A 348 12.51 -14.19 -28.33
C SER A 348 11.90 -14.81 -29.57
N PRO A 349 12.73 -15.29 -30.53
CA PRO A 349 12.25 -15.78 -31.81
C PRO A 349 11.46 -17.10 -31.79
N THR A 350 11.19 -17.63 -30.61
CA THR A 350 10.33 -18.81 -30.41
C THR A 350 9.55 -18.70 -29.10
N PRO A 351 8.41 -18.00 -29.08
CA PRO A 351 7.51 -18.12 -27.93
C PRO A 351 6.70 -19.40 -28.13
N SER A 352 7.08 -20.46 -27.49
CA SER A 352 6.27 -21.68 -27.42
C SER A 352 4.94 -21.45 -26.70
N GLU A 353 4.77 -20.33 -25.96
CA GLU A 353 3.57 -20.00 -25.23
C GLU A 353 3.33 -18.47 -25.16
N PRO A 354 2.08 -17.99 -25.44
CA PRO A 354 1.74 -16.59 -25.35
C PRO A 354 1.95 -16.03 -23.93
N ALA A 355 2.43 -14.80 -23.82
CA ALA A 355 2.68 -14.16 -22.53
C ALA A 355 1.43 -14.10 -21.65
N SER A 356 1.56 -14.34 -20.35
CA SER A 356 0.45 -14.27 -19.38
C SER A 356 -0.08 -12.85 -19.14
N ALA A 357 0.78 -11.84 -19.37
CA ALA A 357 0.46 -10.42 -19.25
C ALA A 357 1.31 -9.59 -20.22
N LEU A 358 0.75 -8.43 -20.65
CA LEU A 358 1.47 -7.46 -21.46
C LEU A 358 1.54 -6.13 -20.72
N ARG A 359 2.68 -5.48 -20.78
CA ARG A 359 2.91 -4.13 -20.24
C ARG A 359 2.20 -3.08 -21.09
N PRO A 360 1.80 -1.91 -20.50
CA PRO A 360 1.32 -0.79 -21.30
C PRO A 360 2.31 -0.40 -22.40
N ARG A 361 1.85 -0.30 -23.65
CA ARG A 361 2.71 0.00 -24.80
C ARG A 361 3.33 1.39 -24.75
N ALA A 362 2.68 2.34 -24.07
CA ALA A 362 3.26 3.64 -23.80
C ALA A 362 4.60 3.54 -23.02
N LEU A 363 4.74 2.54 -22.13
CA LEU A 363 6.00 2.31 -21.41
C LEU A 363 7.05 1.60 -22.29
N ASN A 364 6.62 0.75 -23.24
CA ASN A 364 7.54 0.20 -24.26
C ASN A 364 8.08 1.31 -25.14
N TRP A 365 7.24 2.30 -25.47
CA TRP A 365 7.64 3.49 -26.21
C TRP A 365 8.73 4.27 -25.46
N ILE A 366 8.57 4.55 -24.17
CA ILE A 366 9.62 5.18 -23.36
C ILE A 366 10.93 4.38 -23.41
N SER A 367 10.85 3.05 -23.23
CA SER A 367 12.05 2.19 -23.33
C SER A 367 12.74 2.30 -24.69
N ARG A 368 11.97 2.39 -25.78
CA ARG A 368 12.52 2.58 -27.13
C ARG A 368 13.19 3.94 -27.29
N LEU A 369 12.55 5.03 -26.85
CA LEU A 369 13.15 6.36 -26.86
C LEU A 369 14.47 6.41 -26.08
N MET A 370 14.54 5.68 -24.97
CA MET A 370 15.77 5.54 -24.19
C MET A 370 16.85 4.75 -24.95
N ALA A 371 16.49 3.61 -25.53
CA ALA A 371 17.41 2.77 -26.28
C ALA A 371 18.02 3.50 -27.50
N GLU A 372 17.24 4.40 -28.13
CA GLU A 372 17.69 5.24 -29.24
C GLU A 372 18.35 6.57 -28.79
N GLY A 373 18.57 6.76 -27.47
CA GLY A 373 19.25 7.92 -26.90
C GLY A 373 18.50 9.25 -27.11
N ARG A 374 17.16 9.22 -27.23
CA ARG A 374 16.34 10.40 -27.47
C ARG A 374 15.89 11.11 -26.21
N LEU A 375 16.01 10.47 -25.05
CA LEU A 375 15.73 11.06 -23.75
C LEU A 375 16.96 11.01 -22.84
N PRO A 376 17.18 12.03 -21.98
CA PRO A 376 18.26 11.99 -20.98
C PRO A 376 18.07 10.82 -20.00
N LEU A 377 19.17 10.18 -19.59
CA LEU A 377 19.15 9.00 -18.72
C LEU A 377 18.51 9.27 -17.34
N ASP A 378 18.66 10.47 -16.83
CA ASP A 378 18.19 10.87 -15.49
C ASP A 378 17.00 11.83 -15.52
N MET A 379 16.27 11.85 -16.63
CA MET A 379 15.06 12.68 -16.74
C MET A 379 14.01 12.19 -15.76
N PRO A 380 13.48 13.05 -14.87
CA PRO A 380 12.43 12.67 -13.94
C PRO A 380 11.12 12.46 -14.71
N LEU A 381 10.47 11.35 -14.42
CA LEU A 381 9.16 10.97 -14.95
C LEU A 381 8.20 10.69 -13.79
N ARG A 382 6.91 10.92 -14.02
CA ARG A 382 5.86 10.46 -13.12
C ARG A 382 4.93 9.53 -13.88
N LEU A 383 4.83 8.28 -13.47
CA LEU A 383 3.76 7.41 -13.94
C LEU A 383 2.49 7.76 -13.19
N ARG A 384 1.42 8.08 -13.89
CA ARG A 384 0.08 8.23 -13.29
C ARG A 384 -0.77 7.04 -13.71
N ALA A 385 -1.47 6.48 -12.73
CA ALA A 385 -2.41 5.40 -12.92
C ALA A 385 -3.80 5.90 -12.55
N VAL A 386 -4.76 5.71 -13.46
CA VAL A 386 -6.14 6.17 -13.30
C VAL A 386 -7.10 5.09 -13.72
N GLY A 387 -8.16 4.86 -12.95
CA GLY A 387 -9.20 3.91 -13.25
C GLY A 387 -10.48 4.20 -12.50
N ALA A 388 -11.61 3.73 -13.02
CA ALA A 388 -12.88 3.74 -12.32
C ALA A 388 -13.16 2.37 -11.71
N VAL A 389 -13.58 2.34 -10.45
CA VAL A 389 -14.07 1.15 -9.77
C VAL A 389 -15.58 1.16 -9.86
N TYR A 390 -16.13 0.20 -10.59
CA TYR A 390 -17.58 0.09 -10.77
C TYR A 390 -18.16 -0.91 -9.79
N GLY A 391 -19.33 -0.58 -9.25
CA GLY A 391 -20.12 -1.44 -8.40
C GLY A 391 -20.84 -2.57 -9.16
N THR A 392 -21.86 -3.13 -8.52
CA THR A 392 -22.60 -4.28 -9.04
C THR A 392 -23.08 -4.05 -10.47
N GLN A 393 -22.78 -5.00 -11.35
CA GLN A 393 -23.11 -4.98 -12.79
C GLN A 393 -22.56 -3.75 -13.53
N LYS A 394 -21.56 -3.07 -12.97
CA LYS A 394 -20.98 -1.81 -13.49
C LYS A 394 -22.02 -0.71 -13.73
N SER A 395 -23.09 -0.68 -12.93
CA SER A 395 -24.20 0.28 -13.07
C SER A 395 -23.99 1.60 -12.37
N VAL A 396 -23.03 1.67 -11.44
CA VAL A 396 -22.61 2.87 -10.70
C VAL A 396 -21.07 2.92 -10.63
N ILE A 397 -20.51 4.09 -10.41
CA ILE A 397 -19.11 4.26 -10.05
C ILE A 397 -19.06 4.27 -8.53
N ASP A 398 -18.40 3.29 -7.93
CA ASP A 398 -18.25 3.17 -6.48
C ASP A 398 -17.02 3.96 -5.98
N ASP A 399 -15.95 4.02 -6.80
CA ASP A 399 -14.72 4.71 -6.45
C ASP A 399 -13.93 5.08 -7.70
N ILE A 400 -12.96 5.99 -7.55
CA ILE A 400 -12.01 6.37 -8.60
C ILE A 400 -10.61 6.12 -8.05
N PHE A 401 -9.91 5.22 -8.69
CA PHE A 401 -8.50 4.96 -8.40
C PHE A 401 -7.63 6.02 -9.07
N GLU A 402 -6.80 6.68 -8.28
CA GLU A 402 -5.69 7.48 -8.75
C GLU A 402 -4.45 7.18 -7.91
N ASP A 403 -3.34 6.89 -8.58
CA ASP A 403 -2.04 6.76 -7.94
C ASP A 403 -0.94 7.25 -8.88
N HIS A 404 0.22 7.56 -8.32
CA HIS A 404 1.36 7.99 -9.11
C HIS A 404 2.67 7.43 -8.54
N LEU A 405 3.66 7.28 -9.42
CA LEU A 405 4.98 6.79 -9.04
C LEU A 405 6.05 7.67 -9.71
N SER A 406 6.86 8.33 -8.90
CA SER A 406 7.98 9.14 -9.40
C SER A 406 9.18 8.24 -9.69
N LEU A 407 9.66 8.29 -10.92
CA LEU A 407 10.74 7.48 -11.46
C LEU A 407 11.72 8.37 -12.23
N THR A 408 12.75 7.76 -12.80
CA THR A 408 13.58 8.37 -13.84
C THR A 408 13.61 7.48 -15.08
N THR A 409 13.95 8.06 -16.21
CA THR A 409 14.15 7.35 -17.47
C THR A 409 15.18 6.22 -17.37
N ARG A 410 16.12 6.27 -16.43
CA ARG A 410 17.10 5.23 -16.15
C ARG A 410 16.47 3.84 -15.94
N LEU A 411 15.30 3.79 -15.31
CA LEU A 411 14.59 2.52 -15.06
C LEU A 411 13.97 1.90 -16.32
N PHE A 412 14.04 2.59 -17.46
CA PHE A 412 13.58 2.11 -18.76
C PHE A 412 14.73 1.86 -19.75
N HIS A 413 15.97 1.97 -19.30
CA HIS A 413 17.19 1.80 -20.10
C HIS A 413 18.01 0.60 -19.61
N GLU A 414 18.74 -0.06 -20.51
CA GLU A 414 19.58 -1.22 -20.18
C GLU A 414 20.64 -0.92 -19.11
N GLN A 415 21.23 0.28 -19.14
CA GLN A 415 22.18 0.72 -18.09
C GLN A 415 21.55 0.81 -16.70
N GLY A 416 20.23 0.87 -16.62
CA GLY A 416 19.47 0.87 -15.37
C GLY A 416 19.07 -0.53 -14.90
N ALA A 417 19.45 -1.62 -15.56
CA ALA A 417 18.99 -2.98 -15.22
C ALA A 417 19.24 -3.35 -13.75
N GLY A 418 20.41 -3.00 -13.19
CA GLY A 418 20.71 -3.21 -11.78
C GLY A 418 19.79 -2.42 -10.83
N HIS A 419 19.40 -1.19 -11.20
CA HIS A 419 18.46 -0.37 -10.44
C HIS A 419 17.05 -0.97 -10.51
N VAL A 420 16.61 -1.41 -11.68
CA VAL A 420 15.32 -2.10 -11.88
C VAL A 420 15.25 -3.35 -11.02
N GLN A 421 16.29 -4.18 -11.07
CA GLN A 421 16.36 -5.39 -10.27
C GLN A 421 16.18 -5.06 -8.77
N GLN A 422 16.95 -4.11 -8.24
CA GLN A 422 16.83 -3.73 -6.82
C GLN A 422 15.47 -3.12 -6.48
N ALA A 423 14.86 -2.35 -7.39
CA ALA A 423 13.52 -1.80 -7.22
C ALA A 423 12.46 -2.91 -7.11
N VAL A 424 12.48 -3.88 -7.99
CA VAL A 424 11.52 -5.00 -8.03
C VAL A 424 11.74 -5.97 -6.86
N GLU A 425 12.98 -6.27 -6.52
CA GLU A 425 13.30 -7.09 -5.35
C GLU A 425 12.82 -6.42 -4.04
N ALA A 426 12.92 -5.09 -3.92
CA ALA A 426 12.41 -4.37 -2.77
C ALA A 426 10.86 -4.43 -2.67
N VAL A 427 10.11 -4.50 -3.78
CA VAL A 427 8.67 -4.78 -3.77
C VAL A 427 8.37 -6.16 -3.19
N THR A 428 9.17 -7.15 -3.59
CA THR A 428 9.06 -8.52 -3.08
C THR A 428 9.33 -8.57 -1.57
N ASP A 429 10.39 -7.90 -1.12
CA ASP A 429 10.75 -7.76 0.28
C ASP A 429 9.63 -7.10 1.09
N ALA A 430 9.09 -5.96 0.60
CA ALA A 430 8.00 -5.23 1.24
C ALA A 430 6.74 -6.09 1.38
N SER A 431 6.38 -6.82 0.32
CA SER A 431 5.21 -7.70 0.31
C SER A 431 5.37 -8.85 1.32
N ALA A 432 6.53 -9.50 1.32
CA ALA A 432 6.84 -10.59 2.26
C ALA A 432 6.90 -10.10 3.72
N ALA A 433 7.42 -8.90 3.95
CA ALA A 433 7.49 -8.29 5.27
C ALA A 433 6.10 -7.89 5.80
N ALA A 434 5.23 -7.34 4.95
CA ALA A 434 3.83 -7.08 5.28
C ALA A 434 3.05 -8.38 5.55
N ASP A 435 3.32 -9.44 4.79
CA ASP A 435 2.77 -10.78 5.04
C ASP A 435 3.22 -11.36 6.39
N ALA A 436 4.44 -11.08 6.84
CA ALA A 436 4.92 -11.45 8.17
C ALA A 436 4.12 -10.76 9.28
N LEU A 437 3.79 -9.48 9.13
CA LEU A 437 2.94 -8.74 10.08
C LEU A 437 1.50 -9.29 10.08
N GLY A 438 0.93 -9.57 8.92
CA GLY A 438 -0.37 -10.23 8.80
C GLY A 438 -0.39 -11.62 9.44
N ALA A 439 0.71 -12.38 9.30
CA ALA A 439 0.85 -13.68 9.94
C ALA A 439 0.92 -13.59 11.46
N LEU A 440 1.56 -12.55 12.04
CA LEU A 440 1.54 -12.28 13.48
C LEU A 440 0.09 -12.10 13.98
N ALA A 441 -0.70 -11.28 13.31
CA ALA A 441 -2.11 -11.06 13.68
C ALA A 441 -2.93 -12.35 13.60
N SER A 442 -2.69 -13.16 12.56
CA SER A 442 -3.31 -14.49 12.40
C SER A 442 -2.94 -15.43 13.54
N ASP A 443 -1.65 -15.47 13.91
CA ASP A 443 -1.17 -16.36 14.99
C ASP A 443 -1.71 -15.94 16.35
N LEU A 444 -1.83 -14.63 16.62
CA LEU A 444 -2.46 -14.10 17.85
C LEU A 444 -3.96 -14.43 17.91
N ALA A 445 -4.67 -14.31 16.78
CA ALA A 445 -6.08 -14.68 16.68
C ALA A 445 -6.26 -16.18 16.94
N ARG A 446 -5.44 -17.04 16.35
CA ARG A 446 -5.45 -18.48 16.60
C ARG A 446 -5.13 -18.82 18.06
N ALA A 447 -4.17 -18.12 18.66
CA ALA A 447 -3.82 -18.31 20.07
C ALA A 447 -4.97 -17.94 21.01
N SER A 448 -5.74 -16.88 20.71
CA SER A 448 -6.93 -16.49 21.47
C SER A 448 -8.18 -17.31 21.14
N GLY A 449 -8.19 -18.04 20.00
CA GLY A 449 -9.32 -18.81 19.51
C GLY A 449 -10.30 -18.04 18.67
N SER A 450 -9.86 -16.91 18.11
CA SER A 450 -10.60 -16.09 17.17
C SER A 450 -10.33 -16.49 15.72
N GLU A 451 -11.17 -16.05 14.78
CA GLU A 451 -10.96 -16.28 13.35
C GLU A 451 -9.69 -15.56 12.85
N PRO A 452 -8.76 -16.27 12.18
CA PRO A 452 -7.46 -15.69 11.81
C PRO A 452 -7.46 -14.87 10.52
N GLY A 453 -8.45 -15.04 9.64
CA GLY A 453 -8.49 -14.46 8.29
C GLY A 453 -8.60 -12.94 8.26
N PRO A 454 -9.63 -12.34 8.87
CA PRO A 454 -9.83 -10.89 8.87
C PRO A 454 -8.65 -10.10 9.46
N PRO A 455 -8.13 -10.41 10.68
CA PRO A 455 -7.01 -9.69 11.23
C PRO A 455 -5.72 -9.85 10.39
N ARG A 456 -5.51 -11.00 9.76
CA ARG A 456 -4.38 -11.21 8.85
C ARG A 456 -4.42 -10.21 7.68
N ARG A 457 -5.57 -10.05 7.02
CA ARG A 457 -5.72 -9.12 5.90
C ARG A 457 -5.51 -7.68 6.34
N ALA A 458 -6.20 -7.25 7.39
CA ALA A 458 -6.12 -5.89 7.90
C ALA A 458 -4.69 -5.47 8.28
N LEU A 459 -3.95 -6.35 8.98
CA LEU A 459 -2.58 -6.04 9.38
C LEU A 459 -1.58 -6.12 8.21
N ARG A 460 -1.81 -6.99 7.22
CA ARG A 460 -1.03 -6.99 5.98
C ARG A 460 -1.21 -5.67 5.23
N GLU A 461 -2.44 -5.22 5.05
CA GLU A 461 -2.76 -3.93 4.40
C GLU A 461 -2.15 -2.75 5.18
N ARG A 462 -2.25 -2.75 6.51
CA ARG A 462 -1.60 -1.75 7.37
C ARG A 462 -0.08 -1.74 7.19
N GLY A 463 0.55 -2.92 7.07
CA GLY A 463 1.98 -3.05 6.79
C GLY A 463 2.37 -2.45 5.44
N VAL A 464 1.62 -2.74 4.38
CA VAL A 464 1.81 -2.15 3.05
C VAL A 464 1.66 -0.63 3.09
N ALA A 465 0.60 -0.13 3.74
CA ALA A 465 0.35 1.32 3.87
C ALA A 465 1.46 2.04 4.64
N ALA A 466 1.99 1.42 5.69
CA ALA A 466 3.11 1.98 6.45
C ALA A 466 4.40 2.07 5.63
N LEU A 467 4.65 1.12 4.74
CA LEU A 467 5.81 1.09 3.86
C LEU A 467 5.69 2.02 2.64
N ASP A 468 4.48 2.47 2.28
CA ASP A 468 4.21 3.21 1.04
C ASP A 468 5.09 4.45 0.89
N GLY A 469 5.03 5.39 1.82
CA GLY A 469 5.82 6.63 1.76
C GLY A 469 7.33 6.38 1.78
N MET A 470 7.77 5.40 2.58
CA MET A 470 9.18 5.01 2.67
C MET A 470 9.69 4.43 1.35
N TYR A 471 8.93 3.53 0.73
CA TYR A 471 9.28 2.92 -0.55
C TYR A 471 9.36 3.96 -1.66
N ARG A 472 8.36 4.85 -1.77
CA ARG A 472 8.33 5.92 -2.79
C ARG A 472 9.51 6.87 -2.66
N ALA A 473 9.84 7.31 -1.45
CA ALA A 473 10.99 8.17 -1.19
C ALA A 473 12.31 7.47 -1.49
N TRP A 474 12.41 6.18 -1.18
CA TRP A 474 13.58 5.36 -1.49
C TRP A 474 13.75 5.15 -3.01
N LEU A 475 12.66 4.90 -3.74
CA LEU A 475 12.68 4.68 -5.18
C LEU A 475 13.22 5.90 -5.96
N VAL A 476 12.88 7.11 -5.52
CA VAL A 476 13.42 8.36 -6.08
C VAL A 476 14.94 8.44 -5.85
N ARG A 477 15.41 8.08 -4.66
CA ARG A 477 16.86 8.06 -4.34
C ARG A 477 17.61 6.96 -5.10
N LEU A 478 16.95 5.84 -5.36
CA LEU A 478 17.53 4.71 -6.09
C LEU A 478 18.02 5.10 -7.48
N ALA A 479 17.27 5.95 -8.16
CA ALA A 479 17.62 6.39 -9.52
C ALA A 479 18.98 7.12 -9.62
N ALA A 480 19.40 7.81 -8.56
CA ALA A 480 20.68 8.54 -8.48
C ALA A 480 21.77 7.78 -7.71
N ALA A 481 21.52 6.52 -7.32
CA ALA A 481 22.45 5.77 -6.49
C ALA A 481 23.59 5.14 -7.31
N ASP A 482 24.82 5.34 -6.87
CA ASP A 482 26.01 4.66 -7.44
C ASP A 482 26.00 3.16 -7.08
N ASP A 483 25.52 2.82 -5.88
CA ASP A 483 25.38 1.44 -5.39
C ASP A 483 23.93 1.16 -4.97
N PRO A 484 23.09 0.71 -5.91
CA PRO A 484 21.67 0.42 -5.63
C PRO A 484 21.49 -0.73 -4.64
N HIS A 485 22.41 -1.69 -4.57
CA HIS A 485 22.33 -2.80 -3.61
C HIS A 485 22.56 -2.34 -2.16
N LYS A 486 23.57 -1.48 -1.93
CA LYS A 486 23.81 -0.89 -0.60
C LYS A 486 22.64 -0.04 -0.14
N LEU A 487 22.02 0.72 -1.06
CA LEU A 487 20.86 1.54 -0.77
C LEU A 487 19.64 0.68 -0.39
N ARG A 488 19.42 -0.47 -1.08
CA ARG A 488 18.37 -1.41 -0.71
C ARG A 488 18.60 -2.03 0.67
N LYS A 489 19.84 -2.43 0.99
CA LYS A 489 20.17 -2.94 2.35
C LYS A 489 19.86 -1.94 3.45
N HIS A 490 20.06 -0.65 3.20
CA HIS A 490 19.69 0.38 4.15
C HIS A 490 18.17 0.46 4.32
N TRP A 491 17.42 0.49 3.21
CA TRP A 491 15.97 0.49 3.21
C TRP A 491 15.37 -0.75 3.92
N GLN A 492 15.95 -1.94 3.72
CA GLN A 492 15.52 -3.17 4.41
C GLN A 492 15.59 -3.02 5.93
N ARG A 493 16.63 -2.35 6.47
CA ARG A 493 16.75 -2.11 7.93
C ARG A 493 15.71 -1.10 8.43
N GLU A 494 15.48 -0.02 7.69
CA GLU A 494 14.45 0.96 8.02
C GLU A 494 13.06 0.34 8.00
N ALA A 495 12.74 -0.45 6.97
CA ALA A 495 11.48 -1.19 6.86
C ALA A 495 11.28 -2.20 8.00
N CYS A 496 12.36 -2.89 8.39
CA CYS A 496 12.35 -3.79 9.55
C CYS A 496 11.98 -3.04 10.83
N GLY A 497 12.64 -1.93 11.12
CA GLY A 497 12.35 -1.10 12.30
C GLY A 497 10.91 -0.64 12.37
N LEU A 498 10.36 -0.17 11.25
CA LEU A 498 8.97 0.27 11.15
C LEU A 498 7.97 -0.86 11.44
N LEU A 499 8.18 -2.03 10.82
CA LEU A 499 7.27 -3.18 11.00
C LEU A 499 7.42 -3.83 12.39
N LEU A 500 8.59 -3.76 13.00
CA LEU A 500 8.77 -4.16 14.39
C LEU A 500 7.96 -3.27 15.33
N CYS A 501 7.95 -1.95 15.14
CA CYS A 501 7.11 -1.04 15.93
C CYS A 501 5.62 -1.40 15.83
N LEU A 502 5.11 -1.69 14.62
CA LEU A 502 3.73 -2.14 14.43
C LEU A 502 3.45 -3.50 15.07
N GLY A 503 4.39 -4.43 14.98
CA GLY A 503 4.31 -5.73 15.66
C GLY A 503 4.31 -5.59 17.17
N ASP A 504 5.12 -4.71 17.73
CA ASP A 504 5.19 -4.43 19.17
C ASP A 504 3.88 -3.80 19.68
N GLU A 505 3.28 -2.88 18.94
CA GLU A 505 1.95 -2.33 19.25
C GLU A 505 0.90 -3.45 19.34
N LEU A 506 0.88 -4.34 18.36
CA LEU A 506 -0.06 -5.46 18.32
C LEU A 506 0.15 -6.44 19.50
N LEU A 507 1.39 -6.76 19.81
CA LEU A 507 1.75 -7.65 20.91
C LEU A 507 1.46 -7.04 22.28
N THR A 508 1.64 -5.74 22.44
CA THR A 508 1.34 -5.00 23.67
C THR A 508 -0.18 -5.01 23.94
N ASN A 509 -0.99 -4.93 22.89
CA ASN A 509 -2.45 -4.96 22.98
C ASN A 509 -3.04 -6.38 22.91
N ALA A 510 -2.20 -7.43 22.87
CA ALA A 510 -2.67 -8.81 22.83
C ALA A 510 -3.40 -9.20 24.11
N SER A 511 -4.52 -9.93 23.96
CA SER A 511 -5.36 -10.37 25.07
C SER A 511 -4.65 -11.36 26.00
N ASP A 512 -5.13 -11.46 27.25
CA ASP A 512 -4.66 -12.49 28.18
C ASP A 512 -4.93 -13.92 27.64
N THR A 513 -6.00 -14.11 26.85
CA THR A 513 -6.27 -15.40 26.18
C THR A 513 -5.24 -15.75 25.12
N ALA A 514 -4.67 -14.76 24.42
CA ALA A 514 -3.56 -15.00 23.49
C ALA A 514 -2.26 -15.37 24.22
N TRP A 515 -2.04 -14.87 25.43
CA TRP A 515 -0.95 -15.33 26.30
C TRP A 515 -1.16 -16.76 26.82
N GLU A 516 -2.37 -17.08 27.26
CA GLU A 516 -2.74 -18.46 27.69
C GLU A 516 -2.51 -19.45 26.56
N GLY A 517 -2.86 -19.06 25.37
CA GLY A 517 -2.64 -19.80 24.16
C GLY A 517 -3.46 -21.09 24.07
N ARG A 518 -3.34 -21.75 22.93
CA ARG A 518 -4.05 -23.00 22.62
C ARG A 518 -3.12 -24.04 22.01
N THR A 519 -3.47 -25.30 22.18
CA THR A 519 -2.86 -26.38 21.41
C THR A 519 -3.49 -26.37 20.02
N VAL A 520 -2.66 -26.20 18.98
CA VAL A 520 -3.04 -26.19 17.57
C VAL A 520 -2.32 -27.29 16.83
N GLU A 521 -2.95 -27.83 15.80
CA GLU A 521 -2.30 -28.75 14.88
C GLU A 521 -1.31 -28.00 13.98
N SER A 522 -0.15 -28.57 13.78
CA SER A 522 0.87 -28.11 12.85
C SER A 522 1.38 -29.28 12.02
N VAL A 523 2.11 -29.00 10.94
CA VAL A 523 2.76 -30.04 10.09
C VAL A 523 3.69 -30.96 10.89
N ARG A 524 4.14 -30.53 12.08
CA ARG A 524 5.04 -31.28 12.97
C ARG A 524 4.34 -31.84 14.18
N GLY A 525 3.00 -31.90 14.20
CA GLY A 525 2.19 -32.39 15.32
C GLY A 525 1.57 -31.24 16.14
N LEU A 526 1.08 -31.61 17.34
CA LEU A 526 0.45 -30.68 18.26
C LEU A 526 1.45 -29.65 18.80
N LEU A 527 1.07 -28.39 18.77
CA LEU A 527 1.89 -27.25 19.18
C LEU A 527 1.10 -26.35 20.12
N TRP A 528 1.72 -25.85 21.19
CA TRP A 528 1.15 -24.81 22.03
C TRP A 528 1.48 -23.45 21.46
N LEU A 529 0.49 -22.83 20.81
CA LEU A 529 0.58 -21.49 20.23
C LEU A 529 0.12 -20.46 21.26
N ASN A 530 0.96 -19.49 21.55
CA ASN A 530 0.67 -18.32 22.39
C ASN A 530 1.32 -17.07 21.81
N SER A 531 1.08 -15.89 22.44
CA SER A 531 1.60 -14.61 21.96
C SER A 531 3.14 -14.57 21.86
N ALA A 532 3.86 -15.22 22.78
CA ALA A 532 5.33 -15.23 22.75
C ALA A 532 5.90 -16.09 21.60
N LEU A 533 5.25 -17.21 21.27
CA LEU A 533 5.63 -18.00 20.10
C LEU A 533 5.27 -17.29 18.80
N ALA A 534 4.12 -16.61 18.74
CA ALA A 534 3.71 -15.79 17.62
C ALA A 534 4.72 -14.65 17.35
N GLU A 535 5.15 -13.97 18.40
CA GLU A 535 6.20 -12.94 18.36
C GLU A 535 7.51 -13.48 17.77
N ARG A 536 7.98 -14.60 18.27
CA ARG A 536 9.19 -15.26 17.79
C ARG A 536 9.10 -15.61 16.30
N TRP A 537 7.97 -16.16 15.86
CA TRP A 537 7.75 -16.47 14.45
C TRP A 537 7.70 -15.22 13.60
N PHE A 538 7.11 -14.13 14.10
CA PHE A 538 7.09 -12.85 13.42
C PHE A 538 8.50 -12.33 13.17
N HIS A 539 9.35 -12.28 14.17
CA HIS A 539 10.74 -11.84 14.03
C HIS A 539 11.51 -12.69 13.01
N SER A 540 11.36 -14.01 13.07
CA SER A 540 12.01 -14.93 12.14
C SER A 540 11.52 -14.73 10.68
N ARG A 541 10.20 -14.56 10.48
CA ARG A 541 9.62 -14.31 9.16
C ARG A 541 10.05 -12.95 8.62
N LEU A 542 10.07 -11.91 9.46
CA LEU A 542 10.47 -10.57 9.07
C LEU A 542 11.95 -10.50 8.68
N ALA A 543 12.83 -11.12 9.48
CA ALA A 543 14.26 -11.22 9.15
C ALA A 543 14.48 -11.94 7.81
N LYS A 544 13.79 -13.06 7.59
CA LYS A 544 13.84 -13.81 6.34
C LYS A 544 13.33 -12.99 5.16
N ALA A 545 12.19 -12.30 5.33
CA ALA A 545 11.56 -11.48 4.28
C ALA A 545 12.48 -10.32 3.83
N LEU A 546 13.21 -9.72 4.75
CA LEU A 546 14.10 -8.58 4.49
C LEU A 546 15.57 -8.99 4.32
N HIS A 547 15.88 -10.28 4.23
CA HIS A 547 17.24 -10.82 4.07
C HIS A 547 18.22 -10.29 5.14
N LEU A 548 17.73 -10.09 6.38
CA LEU A 548 18.52 -9.63 7.50
C LEU A 548 18.98 -10.83 8.33
N PRO A 549 20.19 -10.77 8.93
CA PRO A 549 20.62 -11.78 9.90
C PRO A 549 19.64 -11.82 11.08
N ALA A 550 19.33 -13.01 11.58
CA ALA A 550 18.42 -13.19 12.72
C ALA A 550 18.88 -12.41 13.98
N VAL A 551 20.18 -12.21 14.10
CA VAL A 551 20.84 -11.46 15.21
C VAL A 551 20.74 -9.94 15.05
N SER A 552 20.45 -9.43 13.85
CA SER A 552 20.41 -7.98 13.56
C SER A 552 19.06 -7.34 13.87
N LEU A 553 18.06 -8.11 14.31
CA LEU A 553 16.81 -7.53 14.77
C LEU A 553 17.07 -6.85 16.13
N PRO A 554 16.75 -5.56 16.28
CA PRO A 554 16.81 -4.91 17.59
C PRO A 554 15.78 -5.61 18.50
N LEU A 555 16.28 -6.50 19.34
CA LEU A 555 15.50 -7.25 20.31
C LEU A 555 15.27 -6.45 21.59
N GLU A 556 15.89 -5.29 21.67
CA GLU A 556 15.64 -4.32 22.71
C GLU A 556 14.48 -3.42 22.28
N PRO A 557 13.47 -3.23 23.16
CA PRO A 557 12.76 -1.97 23.14
C PRO A 557 13.83 -0.88 23.24
N PRO A 558 13.64 0.32 22.64
CA PRO A 558 14.61 1.40 22.80
C PRO A 558 14.94 1.42 24.29
N ALA A 559 16.21 1.22 24.59
CA ALA A 559 16.68 1.08 25.96
C ALA A 559 15.97 2.17 26.76
N SER A 560 15.07 1.79 27.65
CA SER A 560 14.66 2.76 28.65
C SER A 560 15.97 3.15 29.29
N ALA A 561 16.38 4.38 29.11
CA ALA A 561 17.61 4.94 29.66
C ALA A 561 17.54 4.97 31.20
N ASP A 562 16.65 4.19 31.79
CA ASP A 562 16.45 4.07 33.23
C ASP A 562 17.48 3.08 33.82
N PRO A 563 18.49 3.55 34.52
CA PRO A 563 19.49 2.69 35.15
C PRO A 563 18.92 1.90 36.32
N ALA A 564 17.74 2.25 36.80
CA ALA A 564 17.16 1.73 38.04
C ALA A 564 17.00 0.19 38.08
N PRO A 565 16.49 -0.52 37.02
CA PRO A 565 16.41 -1.99 37.06
C PRO A 565 17.77 -2.67 37.21
N ARG A 566 18.82 -2.07 36.61
CA ARG A 566 20.20 -2.55 36.69
C ARG A 566 20.79 -2.39 38.08
N GLU A 567 20.63 -1.23 38.70
CA GLU A 567 21.09 -0.96 40.04
C GLU A 567 20.46 -1.94 41.04
N VAL A 568 19.17 -2.17 40.95
CA VAL A 568 18.43 -3.10 41.80
C VAL A 568 18.88 -4.55 41.61
N ALA A 569 19.15 -4.96 40.36
CA ALA A 569 19.70 -6.29 40.03
C ALA A 569 21.09 -6.52 40.62
N LEU A 570 21.99 -5.52 40.49
CA LEU A 570 23.35 -5.59 41.02
C LEU A 570 23.38 -5.72 42.55
N LEU A 571 22.54 -4.99 43.24
CA LEU A 571 22.44 -5.10 44.70
C LEU A 571 21.99 -6.51 45.09
N ALA A 572 20.95 -7.06 44.45
CA ALA A 572 20.49 -8.41 44.74
C ALA A 572 21.55 -9.44 44.45
N ALA A 573 22.28 -9.33 43.34
CA ALA A 573 23.38 -10.20 42.98
C ALA A 573 24.47 -10.21 44.08
N HIS A 574 24.95 -9.05 44.50
CA HIS A 574 25.96 -8.91 45.51
C HIS A 574 25.59 -9.60 46.85
N VAL A 575 24.36 -9.38 47.31
CA VAL A 575 23.85 -9.98 48.54
C VAL A 575 23.71 -11.49 48.42
N ILE A 576 23.17 -12.01 47.30
CA ILE A 576 22.95 -13.43 47.06
C ILE A 576 24.28 -14.16 46.94
N ASP A 577 25.23 -13.62 46.16
CA ASP A 577 26.55 -14.25 45.98
C ASP A 577 27.34 -14.37 47.30
N SER A 578 27.33 -13.33 48.12
CA SER A 578 27.95 -13.35 49.42
C SER A 578 27.34 -14.41 50.38
N LEU A 579 26.01 -14.45 50.42
CA LEU A 579 25.29 -15.46 51.23
C LEU A 579 25.45 -16.87 50.69
N GLN A 580 25.39 -17.05 49.36
CA GLN A 580 25.52 -18.36 48.70
C GLN A 580 26.93 -18.93 48.96
N LYS A 581 27.97 -18.13 48.74
CA LYS A 581 29.35 -18.54 49.04
C LYS A 581 29.51 -18.97 50.50
N SER A 582 28.98 -18.18 51.47
CA SER A 582 29.03 -18.47 52.87
C SER A 582 28.21 -19.72 53.25
N TYR A 583 27.07 -19.96 52.62
CA TYR A 583 26.23 -21.13 52.81
C TYR A 583 26.89 -22.42 52.30
N LEU A 584 27.43 -22.39 51.09
CA LEU A 584 28.12 -23.52 50.47
C LEU A 584 29.42 -23.92 51.22
N THR A 585 30.03 -22.99 51.95
CA THR A 585 31.16 -23.29 52.86
C THR A 585 30.73 -23.70 54.27
N GLY A 586 29.43 -23.90 54.52
CA GLY A 586 28.91 -24.44 55.79
C GLY A 586 28.88 -23.46 56.96
N ARG A 587 28.96 -22.13 56.70
CA ARG A 587 28.96 -21.13 57.83
C ARG A 587 27.58 -21.10 58.52
N PRO A 588 27.51 -21.33 59.88
CA PRO A 588 26.24 -21.40 60.62
C PRO A 588 25.38 -20.12 60.50
N ALA A 589 26.02 -18.97 60.48
CA ALA A 589 25.33 -17.69 60.34
C ALA A 589 24.59 -17.56 58.99
N ALA A 590 25.16 -18.11 57.90
CA ALA A 590 24.52 -18.10 56.58
C ALA A 590 23.34 -19.10 56.56
N VAL A 591 23.46 -20.27 57.14
CA VAL A 591 22.35 -21.26 57.29
C VAL A 591 21.17 -20.63 58.03
N THR A 592 21.43 -19.95 59.15
CA THR A 592 20.41 -19.22 59.91
C THR A 592 19.77 -18.11 59.12
N SER A 593 20.56 -17.35 58.36
CA SER A 593 20.06 -16.25 57.51
C SER A 593 19.13 -16.79 56.40
N LEU A 594 19.51 -17.88 55.72
CA LEU A 594 18.69 -18.49 54.70
C LEU A 594 17.39 -19.07 55.27
N ALA A 595 17.42 -19.68 56.47
CA ALA A 595 16.21 -20.18 57.14
C ALA A 595 15.24 -19.07 57.51
N ARG A 596 15.77 -17.91 57.95
CA ARG A 596 14.94 -16.70 58.19
C ARG A 596 14.36 -16.14 56.91
N LEU A 597 15.14 -16.00 55.83
CA LEU A 597 14.67 -15.51 54.52
C LEU A 597 13.60 -16.41 53.92
N ARG A 598 13.75 -17.74 54.02
CA ARG A 598 12.78 -18.72 53.51
C ARG A 598 11.42 -18.62 54.19
N ASN A 599 11.41 -18.44 55.53
CA ASN A 599 10.20 -18.43 56.34
C ASN A 599 9.65 -17.02 56.55
N ALA A 600 10.24 -16.00 55.92
CA ALA A 600 9.81 -14.60 56.08
C ALA A 600 8.44 -14.36 55.48
N GLU A 601 7.41 -14.23 56.31
CA GLU A 601 6.15 -13.62 55.98
C GLU A 601 6.25 -12.08 56.22
N GLY A 602 6.69 -11.35 55.20
CA GLY A 602 6.84 -9.91 55.26
C GLY A 602 8.27 -9.37 55.29
N GLY A 603 8.45 -8.08 54.95
CA GLY A 603 9.75 -7.43 54.77
C GLY A 603 10.63 -7.29 56.01
N ALA A 604 10.07 -7.46 57.24
CA ALA A 604 10.82 -7.25 58.47
C ALA A 604 11.98 -8.26 58.69
N ALA A 605 11.73 -9.56 58.41
CA ALA A 605 12.77 -10.57 58.54
C ALA A 605 13.90 -10.44 57.49
N VAL A 606 13.52 -10.05 56.24
CA VAL A 606 14.47 -9.80 55.17
C VAL A 606 15.30 -8.55 55.50
N ARG A 607 14.65 -7.52 56.00
CA ARG A 607 15.31 -6.27 56.46
C ARG A 607 16.31 -6.53 57.57
N ALA A 608 15.98 -7.44 58.52
CA ALA A 608 16.91 -7.83 59.58
C ALA A 608 18.13 -8.57 59.04
N VAL A 609 17.98 -9.46 58.03
CA VAL A 609 19.10 -10.13 57.38
C VAL A 609 19.99 -9.16 56.63
N ILE A 610 19.40 -8.21 55.93
CA ILE A 610 20.12 -7.15 55.19
C ILE A 610 20.88 -6.25 56.16
N ASN A 611 20.27 -5.84 57.27
CA ASN A 611 20.90 -4.96 58.28
C ASN A 611 22.04 -5.71 58.98
N ASN A 612 21.86 -6.96 59.39
CA ASN A 612 22.88 -7.78 60.08
C ASN A 612 24.05 -8.14 59.12
N GLY A 613 23.83 -8.15 57.81
CA GLY A 613 24.86 -8.35 56.79
C GLY A 613 25.61 -7.11 56.39
N GLY A 614 25.26 -5.94 56.95
CA GLY A 614 25.93 -4.68 56.65
C GLY A 614 25.55 -4.07 55.27
N TRP A 615 24.48 -4.57 54.62
CA TRP A 615 24.08 -4.14 53.26
C TRP A 615 23.04 -3.02 53.24
N SER A 616 22.56 -2.54 54.38
CA SER A 616 21.65 -1.38 54.52
C SER A 616 22.18 -0.08 53.88
N PRO A 617 23.48 0.26 54.00
CA PRO A 617 24.01 1.46 53.35
C PRO A 617 23.88 1.41 51.82
N GLN A 618 24.01 0.23 51.21
CA GLN A 618 23.93 0.07 49.76
C GLN A 618 22.47 0.20 49.26
N LEU A 619 21.48 -0.25 50.04
CA LEU A 619 20.06 -0.04 49.77
C LEU A 619 19.69 1.47 49.87
N ASN A 620 20.22 2.16 50.88
CA ASN A 620 19.99 3.58 51.11
C ASN A 620 20.84 4.48 50.19
N GLY A 621 21.93 3.95 49.64
CA GLY A 621 22.87 4.64 48.76
C GLY A 621 22.56 4.53 47.27
N MET A 622 21.44 3.93 46.88
CA MET A 622 20.92 3.97 45.50
C MET A 622 20.53 5.40 45.15
N GLY A 623 21.54 6.19 44.77
CA GLY A 623 21.46 7.65 44.68
C GLY A 623 20.92 8.20 43.38
N SER A 624 20.42 7.36 42.47
CA SER A 624 19.76 7.84 41.26
C SER A 624 18.36 8.30 41.61
N ALA A 625 17.99 9.53 41.32
CA ALA A 625 16.64 10.08 41.47
C ALA A 625 15.56 9.29 40.66
N ALA A 626 16.02 8.39 39.83
CA ALA A 626 15.15 7.52 38.99
C ALA A 626 14.66 6.26 39.73
N VAL A 627 15.27 5.81 40.82
CA VAL A 627 14.91 4.55 41.49
C VAL A 627 13.73 4.74 42.45
N ASN A 628 12.61 4.05 42.16
CA ASN A 628 11.53 3.95 43.13
C ASN A 628 11.90 2.97 44.26
N MET A 629 12.32 3.53 45.39
CA MET A 629 12.83 2.76 46.54
C MET A 629 11.82 1.72 47.08
N ARG A 630 10.52 2.02 47.09
CA ARG A 630 9.48 1.04 47.50
C ARG A 630 9.42 -0.18 46.58
N HIS A 631 9.54 0.05 45.28
CA HIS A 631 9.53 -1.04 44.30
C HIS A 631 10.81 -1.83 44.36
N ALA A 632 11.96 -1.17 44.54
CA ALA A 632 13.26 -1.79 44.73
C ALA A 632 13.30 -2.71 45.93
N GLU A 633 12.91 -2.20 47.13
CA GLU A 633 12.83 -3.01 48.34
C GLU A 633 11.95 -4.25 48.15
N LYS A 634 10.74 -4.11 47.60
CA LYS A 634 9.86 -5.25 47.35
C LYS A 634 10.47 -6.28 46.40
N ALA A 635 11.13 -5.83 45.34
CA ALA A 635 11.76 -6.71 44.35
C ALA A 635 12.93 -7.49 44.97
N VAL A 636 13.84 -6.80 45.67
CA VAL A 636 14.99 -7.42 46.36
C VAL A 636 14.53 -8.40 47.43
N TYR A 637 13.57 -8.02 48.27
CA TYR A 637 13.06 -8.88 49.34
C TYR A 637 12.40 -10.15 48.80
N ALA A 638 11.63 -10.03 47.71
CA ALA A 638 11.00 -11.16 47.07
C ALA A 638 12.06 -12.09 46.44
N ALA A 639 13.04 -11.54 45.73
CA ALA A 639 14.10 -12.33 45.11
C ALA A 639 14.97 -13.10 46.16
N LEU A 640 15.35 -12.45 47.25
CA LEU A 640 16.10 -13.08 48.34
C LEU A 640 15.32 -14.23 49.00
N SER A 641 14.02 -14.03 49.25
CA SER A 641 13.15 -15.08 49.81
C SER A 641 12.98 -16.27 48.84
N LEU A 642 12.80 -16.01 47.57
CA LEU A 642 12.69 -17.03 46.52
C LEU A 642 14.01 -17.79 46.35
N TRP A 643 15.15 -17.06 46.37
CA TRP A 643 16.46 -17.69 46.30
C TRP A 643 16.74 -18.55 47.52
N ALA A 644 16.47 -18.12 48.75
CA ALA A 644 16.66 -18.90 49.95
C ALA A 644 15.83 -20.19 49.93
N LEU A 645 14.58 -20.15 49.44
CA LEU A 645 13.76 -21.33 49.17
C LEU A 645 14.43 -22.26 48.15
N HIS A 646 15.04 -21.71 47.10
CA HIS A 646 15.69 -22.49 46.04
C HIS A 646 16.99 -23.15 46.51
N GLN A 647 17.78 -22.45 47.30
CA GLN A 647 19.10 -22.89 47.76
C GLN A 647 19.05 -23.97 48.82
N GLN A 648 18.10 -23.90 49.78
CA GLN A 648 18.03 -24.90 50.88
C GLN A 648 17.17 -26.11 50.52
N PRO A 649 17.62 -27.38 50.73
CA PRO A 649 18.91 -27.79 51.32
C PRO A 649 19.99 -28.18 50.28
N ARG A 650 20.09 -27.44 49.16
CA ARG A 650 20.99 -27.80 48.05
C ARG A 650 22.45 -27.47 48.35
N ALA A 651 23.34 -28.40 48.02
CA ALA A 651 24.79 -28.24 48.12
C ALA A 651 25.40 -27.59 46.87
N GLU A 652 24.62 -27.42 45.80
CA GLU A 652 25.02 -26.75 44.56
C GLU A 652 24.48 -25.33 44.55
N ALA A 653 25.17 -24.42 43.82
CA ALA A 653 24.75 -23.04 43.68
C ALA A 653 23.45 -22.95 42.85
N MET A 654 22.39 -22.44 43.45
CA MET A 654 21.10 -22.23 42.76
C MET A 654 20.94 -20.85 42.16
N HIS A 655 21.80 -19.91 42.51
CA HIS A 655 21.99 -18.67 41.77
C HIS A 655 23.20 -18.79 40.84
N GLN A 656 23.01 -18.60 39.57
CA GLN A 656 24.07 -18.58 38.57
C GLN A 656 23.91 -17.36 37.69
N GLN A 657 24.89 -16.48 37.75
CA GLN A 657 25.06 -15.43 36.73
C GLN A 657 25.67 -16.09 35.50
N SER A 658 24.92 -16.13 34.39
CA SER A 658 25.37 -16.83 33.20
C SER A 658 25.55 -15.86 32.02
N CYS A 659 26.78 -15.82 31.50
CA CYS A 659 27.13 -15.12 30.27
C CYS A 659 26.91 -15.96 28.98
N ARG A 660 26.70 -17.27 29.09
CA ARG A 660 26.66 -18.17 27.91
C ARG A 660 25.36 -18.96 27.72
N GLU A 661 24.62 -19.27 28.75
CA GLU A 661 23.23 -19.77 28.69
C GLU A 661 22.46 -19.06 29.80
N PRO A 662 21.57 -18.13 29.44
CA PRO A 662 20.88 -17.38 30.46
C PRO A 662 19.99 -18.27 31.30
N ALA A 663 20.24 -18.30 32.59
CA ALA A 663 19.34 -18.88 33.58
C ALA A 663 18.11 -18.01 33.79
N LEU A 664 17.54 -17.50 32.66
CA LEU A 664 16.31 -16.72 32.60
C LEU A 664 15.12 -17.55 33.06
N LEU A 665 14.18 -16.93 33.74
CA LEU A 665 13.03 -17.63 34.34
C LEU A 665 12.28 -18.50 33.32
N GLY A 666 11.93 -17.95 32.14
CA GLY A 666 11.22 -18.72 31.11
C GLY A 666 12.00 -19.91 30.60
N ALA A 667 13.30 -19.74 30.35
CA ALA A 667 14.18 -20.83 29.93
C ALA A 667 14.34 -21.93 31.03
N ALA A 668 14.48 -21.52 32.29
CA ALA A 668 14.53 -22.47 33.42
C ALA A 668 13.23 -23.26 33.54
N ILE A 669 12.07 -22.58 33.44
CA ILE A 669 10.76 -23.24 33.45
C ILE A 669 10.60 -24.20 32.26
N ARG A 670 11.09 -23.87 31.09
CA ARG A 670 11.07 -24.75 29.92
C ARG A 670 11.85 -26.05 30.15
N ARG A 671 12.94 -26.00 30.91
CA ARG A 671 13.75 -27.17 31.27
C ARG A 671 13.02 -28.16 32.21
N LEU A 672 11.98 -27.70 32.96
CA LEU A 672 11.14 -28.59 33.80
C LEU A 672 10.31 -29.55 32.94
N ALA A 673 9.95 -29.18 31.72
CA ALA A 673 9.11 -29.98 30.83
C ALA A 673 9.63 -29.91 29.38
N PRO A 674 10.64 -30.71 29.04
CA PRO A 674 11.29 -30.65 27.72
C PRO A 674 10.40 -31.11 26.57
N ARG A 675 9.35 -31.91 26.83
CA ARG A 675 8.35 -32.33 25.83
C ARG A 675 7.03 -31.61 26.05
N ILE A 676 6.41 -31.17 24.97
CA ILE A 676 5.15 -30.41 24.99
C ILE A 676 4.00 -31.24 25.57
N GLU A 677 3.97 -32.54 25.28
CA GLU A 677 2.94 -33.49 25.74
C GLU A 677 2.93 -33.64 27.26
N SER A 678 4.12 -33.64 27.90
CA SER A 678 4.29 -33.73 29.36
C SER A 678 4.22 -32.36 30.08
N SER A 679 4.09 -31.27 29.35
CA SER A 679 4.22 -29.88 29.89
C SER A 679 2.93 -29.31 30.49
N GLY A 680 1.80 -30.00 30.40
CA GLY A 680 0.49 -29.47 30.80
C GLY A 680 0.45 -28.80 32.19
N PRO A 681 0.90 -29.42 33.26
CA PRO A 681 0.89 -28.80 34.59
C PRO A 681 1.86 -27.63 34.74
N VAL A 682 3.07 -27.75 34.15
CA VAL A 682 4.09 -26.67 34.18
C VAL A 682 3.60 -25.47 33.38
N ARG A 683 3.03 -25.71 32.18
CA ARG A 683 2.44 -24.70 31.33
C ARG A 683 1.32 -23.92 32.05
N LYS A 684 0.39 -24.62 32.70
CA LYS A 684 -0.70 -24.01 33.44
C LYS A 684 -0.16 -23.09 34.57
N ARG A 685 0.90 -23.49 35.26
CA ARG A 685 1.56 -22.64 36.28
C ARG A 685 2.26 -21.43 35.68
N PHE A 686 2.95 -21.60 34.53
CA PHE A 686 3.60 -20.53 33.81
C PHE A 686 2.58 -19.49 33.29
N VAL A 687 1.46 -19.97 32.74
CA VAL A 687 0.36 -19.09 32.31
C VAL A 687 -0.20 -18.30 33.48
N ARG A 688 -0.47 -18.96 34.64
CA ARG A 688 -0.96 -18.26 35.84
C ARG A 688 0.03 -17.24 36.37
N LEU A 689 1.32 -17.51 36.29
CA LEU A 689 2.37 -16.54 36.63
C LEU A 689 2.24 -15.27 35.78
N GLY A 690 2.16 -15.40 34.45
CA GLY A 690 2.01 -14.26 33.53
C GLY A 690 0.69 -13.50 33.66
N ASN A 691 -0.36 -14.16 34.18
CA ASN A 691 -1.68 -13.56 34.41
C ASN A 691 -1.84 -12.96 35.82
N ALA A 692 -0.80 -13.03 36.67
CA ALA A 692 -0.85 -12.43 38.01
C ALA A 692 -1.19 -10.92 37.92
N ARG A 693 -2.19 -10.49 38.66
CA ARG A 693 -2.66 -9.08 38.66
C ARG A 693 -2.10 -8.25 39.82
N THR A 694 -1.63 -8.93 40.85
CA THR A 694 -1.06 -8.28 42.05
C THR A 694 0.31 -8.85 42.36
N PHE A 695 1.19 -8.04 42.94
CA PHE A 695 2.54 -8.44 43.29
C PHE A 695 2.56 -9.63 44.27
N PRO A 696 1.70 -9.71 45.32
CA PRO A 696 1.63 -10.90 46.17
C PRO A 696 1.26 -12.17 45.42
N ALA A 697 0.28 -12.14 44.49
CA ALA A 697 -0.11 -13.27 43.66
C ALA A 697 1.05 -13.73 42.75
N LEU A 698 1.78 -12.77 42.17
CA LEU A 698 2.98 -13.03 41.38
C LEU A 698 4.00 -13.84 42.18
N ILE A 699 4.34 -13.37 43.40
CA ILE A 699 5.33 -14.04 44.27
C ILE A 699 4.86 -15.43 44.68
N GLN A 700 3.56 -15.61 44.96
CA GLN A 700 3.00 -16.92 45.27
C GLN A 700 3.18 -17.91 44.11
N HIS A 701 2.91 -17.49 42.89
CA HIS A 701 3.11 -18.31 41.69
C HIS A 701 4.58 -18.64 41.46
N LEU A 702 5.49 -17.65 41.65
CA LEU A 702 6.92 -17.86 41.58
C LEU A 702 7.41 -18.89 42.61
N ARG A 703 6.96 -18.81 43.87
CA ARG A 703 7.32 -19.80 44.90
C ARG A 703 7.01 -21.23 44.46
N GLY A 704 5.83 -21.46 43.85
CA GLY A 704 5.45 -22.77 43.34
C GLY A 704 6.33 -23.26 42.19
N LEU A 705 6.78 -22.36 41.31
CA LEU A 705 7.70 -22.72 40.20
C LEU A 705 9.13 -22.90 40.68
N VAL A 706 9.62 -22.08 41.59
CA VAL A 706 10.95 -22.21 42.22
C VAL A 706 11.08 -23.53 42.99
N ALA A 707 10.05 -23.94 43.69
CA ALA A 707 10.06 -25.28 44.34
C ALA A 707 10.21 -26.44 43.33
N LEU A 708 9.62 -26.30 42.12
CA LEU A 708 9.81 -27.30 41.06
C LEU A 708 11.23 -27.23 40.46
N LEU A 709 11.82 -26.04 40.32
CA LEU A 709 13.20 -25.85 39.87
C LEU A 709 14.16 -26.46 40.88
N GLN A 710 13.92 -26.24 42.17
CA GLN A 710 14.66 -26.82 43.29
C GLN A 710 14.64 -28.36 43.20
N ALA A 711 13.47 -28.96 43.03
CA ALA A 711 13.33 -30.42 42.95
C ALA A 711 14.11 -31.04 41.78
N ARG A 712 14.46 -30.28 40.77
CA ARG A 712 15.21 -30.72 39.57
C ARG A 712 16.64 -30.20 39.51
N ASN A 713 17.14 -29.53 40.54
CA ASN A 713 18.45 -28.90 40.59
C ASN A 713 18.71 -27.97 39.38
N LEU A 714 17.70 -27.17 38.99
CA LEU A 714 17.80 -26.26 37.87
C LEU A 714 18.08 -24.84 38.37
N PRO A 715 19.29 -24.28 38.19
CA PRO A 715 19.62 -22.93 38.67
C PRO A 715 18.84 -21.82 37.92
N LEU A 716 18.77 -20.64 38.54
CA LEU A 716 18.13 -19.46 38.08
C LEU A 716 18.98 -18.22 38.33
N ASP A 717 19.00 -17.27 37.43
CA ASP A 717 19.61 -15.97 37.66
C ASP A 717 18.65 -15.06 38.44
N TYR A 718 18.93 -14.90 39.72
CA TYR A 718 18.13 -14.09 40.62
C TYR A 718 18.38 -12.60 40.48
N SER A 719 19.50 -12.16 39.87
CA SER A 719 19.74 -10.75 39.58
C SER A 719 18.78 -10.28 38.49
N LEU A 720 18.64 -11.05 37.41
CA LEU A 720 17.68 -10.78 36.33
C LEU A 720 16.23 -10.89 36.82
N LEU A 721 15.93 -11.89 37.65
CA LEU A 721 14.59 -11.98 38.24
C LEU A 721 14.28 -10.76 39.10
N THR A 722 15.26 -10.19 39.80
CA THR A 722 15.05 -8.97 40.61
C THR A 722 14.75 -7.77 39.73
N ALA A 723 15.46 -7.60 38.60
CA ALA A 723 15.15 -6.58 37.60
C ALA A 723 13.71 -6.75 37.07
N ASP A 724 13.33 -7.97 36.71
CA ASP A 724 11.99 -8.28 36.22
C ASP A 724 10.89 -7.93 37.28
N LEU A 725 11.13 -8.26 38.55
CA LEU A 725 10.23 -7.94 39.65
C LEU A 725 10.12 -6.44 39.91
N TYR A 726 11.19 -5.68 39.71
CA TYR A 726 11.17 -4.22 39.78
C TYR A 726 10.38 -3.62 38.63
N ILE A 727 10.69 -4.03 37.39
CA ILE A 727 10.00 -3.58 36.16
C ILE A 727 8.50 -3.92 36.23
N TRP A 728 8.15 -5.10 36.71
CA TRP A 728 6.75 -5.54 36.79
C TRP A 728 5.85 -4.59 37.61
N GLN A 729 6.41 -3.85 38.57
CA GLN A 729 5.70 -2.88 39.39
C GLN A 729 5.56 -1.51 38.72
N GLN A 730 6.20 -1.26 37.56
CA GLN A 730 6.12 -0.01 36.82
C GLN A 730 4.90 0.01 35.87
N PRO A 731 4.43 1.19 35.43
CA PRO A 731 3.42 1.29 34.39
C PRO A 731 3.81 0.52 33.13
N GLY A 732 2.95 -0.37 32.63
CA GLY A 732 3.26 -1.24 31.46
C GLY A 732 4.23 -2.38 31.75
N GLY A 733 4.94 -2.38 32.88
CA GLY A 733 6.00 -3.35 33.22
C GLY A 733 5.51 -4.79 33.30
N ARG A 734 4.26 -5.02 33.74
CA ARG A 734 3.67 -6.38 33.76
C ARG A 734 3.70 -7.03 32.37
N GLN A 735 3.31 -6.30 31.34
CA GLN A 735 3.30 -6.85 29.97
C GLN A 735 4.72 -7.04 29.41
N ALA A 736 5.63 -6.10 29.70
CA ALA A 736 7.02 -6.18 29.28
C ALA A 736 7.69 -7.44 29.87
N VAL A 737 7.53 -7.67 31.18
CA VAL A 737 8.09 -8.84 31.89
C VAL A 737 7.46 -10.14 31.40
N ARG A 738 6.13 -10.16 31.20
CA ARG A 738 5.43 -11.32 30.62
C ARG A 738 5.97 -11.69 29.24
N ARG A 739 6.22 -10.72 28.38
CA ARG A 739 6.83 -10.94 27.05
C ARG A 739 8.26 -11.48 27.18
N SER A 740 9.09 -10.90 28.05
CA SER A 740 10.46 -11.36 28.31
C SER A 740 10.48 -12.84 28.74
N TRP A 741 9.65 -13.21 29.71
CA TRP A 741 9.53 -14.61 30.16
C TRP A 741 9.01 -15.54 29.06
N GLY A 742 8.07 -15.10 28.23
CA GLY A 742 7.57 -15.87 27.11
C GLY A 742 8.64 -16.10 26.03
N ARG A 743 9.40 -15.06 25.67
CA ARG A 743 10.52 -15.16 24.73
C ARG A 743 11.55 -16.20 25.20
N SER A 744 11.99 -16.08 26.44
CA SER A 744 12.97 -17.01 27.02
C SER A 744 12.43 -18.44 27.16
N PHE A 745 11.12 -18.62 27.41
CA PHE A 745 10.48 -19.95 27.43
C PHE A 745 10.51 -20.65 26.05
N HIS A 746 10.38 -19.90 24.96
CA HIS A 746 10.37 -20.41 23.60
C HIS A 746 11.74 -20.39 22.90
N ALA A 747 12.80 -19.90 23.52
CA ALA A 747 14.15 -19.90 22.96
C ALA A 747 14.65 -21.32 22.67
N ARG A 748 15.39 -21.52 21.56
CA ARG A 748 16.00 -22.82 21.21
C ARG A 748 17.37 -22.95 21.84
N ARG A 749 17.75 -24.16 22.27
CA ARG A 749 19.12 -24.45 22.67
C ARG A 749 20.08 -24.29 21.49
N GLY A 750 21.06 -23.41 21.62
CA GLY A 750 22.27 -23.39 20.80
C GLY A 750 22.22 -22.62 19.47
N THR A 751 21.10 -22.06 19.01
CA THR A 751 21.02 -21.30 17.75
C THR A 751 20.37 -19.93 17.88
N ASP A 752 19.57 -19.71 18.92
CA ASP A 752 19.07 -18.38 19.26
C ASP A 752 19.88 -17.94 20.49
N ALA A 753 20.98 -17.24 20.28
CA ALA A 753 21.54 -16.44 21.36
C ALA A 753 20.37 -15.57 21.87
N VAL A 754 19.91 -15.84 23.11
CA VAL A 754 19.12 -14.83 23.81
C VAL A 754 20.03 -13.61 23.76
N PRO A 755 19.59 -12.44 23.25
CA PRO A 755 20.43 -11.27 23.32
C PRO A 755 20.85 -11.16 24.76
N GLU A 756 22.15 -11.14 24.99
CA GLU A 756 22.65 -10.57 26.22
C GLU A 756 21.86 -9.27 26.36
N ALA A 757 21.18 -9.10 27.47
CA ALA A 757 20.76 -7.76 27.85
C ALA A 757 22.04 -6.95 27.70
N GLY A 758 22.14 -6.06 26.70
CA GLY A 758 23.43 -5.49 26.27
C GLY A 758 24.16 -4.72 27.36
N TRP A 759 23.47 -4.51 28.52
CA TRP A 759 24.00 -3.95 29.73
C TRP A 759 24.69 -5.00 30.64
N LEU A 760 24.44 -6.34 30.45
CA LEU A 760 25.13 -7.38 31.23
C LEU A 760 26.57 -7.65 30.75
N ALA A 761 26.85 -7.45 29.47
CA ALA A 761 28.20 -7.59 28.91
C ALA A 761 29.24 -6.64 29.57
N ASN A 762 28.78 -5.56 30.17
CA ASN A 762 29.65 -4.59 30.86
C ASN A 762 29.73 -4.79 32.40
N LEU A 763 29.25 -5.93 32.92
CA LEU A 763 29.29 -6.22 34.35
C LEU A 763 30.64 -6.81 34.85
N HIS A 764 31.52 -7.24 33.95
CA HIS A 764 32.85 -7.67 34.29
C HIS A 764 33.85 -6.66 33.74
N PRO A 765 34.55 -5.87 34.58
CA PRO A 765 35.82 -5.35 34.17
C PRO A 765 36.73 -6.57 33.94
N SER A 766 37.27 -6.70 32.73
CA SER A 766 38.34 -7.66 32.46
C SER A 766 39.49 -7.40 33.47
N ASP A 767 39.65 -8.31 34.42
CA ASP A 767 40.90 -8.47 35.13
C ASP A 767 41.95 -9.04 34.15
N ASP A 768 42.36 -8.21 33.20
CA ASP A 768 43.58 -8.37 32.42
C ASP A 768 44.49 -7.17 32.73
N LYS A 769 45.02 -7.19 33.93
CA LYS A 769 46.33 -6.58 34.25
C LYS A 769 47.17 -7.70 34.83
N ASP A 770 48.11 -8.12 34.03
CA ASP A 770 49.47 -8.53 34.28
C ASP A 770 49.86 -9.74 33.42
N SER A 771 50.55 -9.46 32.36
CA SER A 771 51.85 -10.09 32.05
C SER A 771 52.50 -9.43 30.81
N SER A 772 53.59 -8.70 31.15
CA SER A 772 54.79 -8.34 30.36
C SER A 772 54.57 -7.57 29.06
#